data_648852ab6f5e3366c949267304352b60
#
_entry.id   648852ab6f5e3366c949267304352b60
#
_cell.length_a   1.000
_cell.length_b   1.000
_cell.length_c   1.000
_cell.angle_alpha   90.00
_cell.angle_beta   90.00
_cell.angle_gamma   90.00
#
_symmetry.space_group_name_H-M   'P 1'
#
loop_
_entity.id
_entity.type
_entity.pdbx_description
1 polymer ?
#
loop_
_entity_poly.entity_id
_entity_poly.type
_entity_poly.pdbx_seq_one_letter_code
_entity_poly.pdbx_strand_id
1 'polypeptide(L)'
;MKYIFLYCLCVLSITLNGQSHEIHGNVVDKEGTPLIGATIVVLEESDSTMLSFGITDDSGRFEIYDLTEGSRILQISYTGYAEHTSLVSIHEQGKISVGEIVLAESTTMLEEVSIKAEHIPMGILGDTINYNAAAFQMRPGSSVEDLLKKLPGIEVARDGSIKAQGEDVKNVLVDGEEFFAGDATIATKNLEAEFIDKVQVFDKKSEEAEFTGVDDANEEKTINLKLKEDYKNGGFGKVDLNGGTESTRNAKINYNRFSPSVQVSAIGNINNINENAFSLADYIDFMGGFQNALDGGGLSMSREFGNGQPEGINNQNALGTNLNLQISPKLKLNAHYLQANSDLNTDRQSTSKTFTEVQDFTAIDTSLSNQKTTNHRLNTKLKYKPNPMNVFSLSAKGFFLDNDEITNSARTVLIENSLQNQSTNIQQTNARSSGINTNLLYKKKFLKKGRNLSLRANLESTNRLEESAIDYGIFGIDIDENSLQRQTFESRLQALSGTFKYTEPISRNLYLTLSANATSQEESPIRQYFDLSSAADKELLDLSSSFIKSLDQYDAGISIKRNSKKLKLKGGLQFADLSLVAQEGEVQLNDKSKYAYFLPSFSIKKKLKGSKDLDFDYRAQVNSPKLSKMVTQVNNLNPNFLILGNPNLNPEYIHRAGLSYTNFDEFNFSSFIWAVDADFSKNKIVNSRAYLPGLVTQILPINADKYISLTSYIHHSSPIRKLKIKYSINSTLNYNQYQNQIDGVSNTVKTAMLMTGLRLENRKKDRFDIAAGIDLDLNAVSNDFNSNFDSPFLNHSLYFDGFLTIGKGWNIGTKYDYKTFNNAFFDEGQVLHLLDATLSKSFLENKLTVKVTAHDLLNQNRGISRTGGINTLTDTRFTTLGRYIMLGASYRIGIAKKRDITIEEGRD
;
A
#
# COMPACT_ATOMS: atom_id res chain seq x y z
N MET A 1 8.73 -9.99 -29.28
CA MET A 1 7.76 -8.88 -29.43
C MET A 1 6.66 -9.12 -30.47
N LYS A 2 6.92 -9.58 -31.69
CA LYS A 2 5.85 -9.81 -32.70
C LYS A 2 4.77 -10.83 -32.30
N TYR A 3 5.10 -11.88 -31.56
CA TYR A 3 4.14 -12.92 -31.17
C TYR A 3 3.26 -12.51 -29.95
N ILE A 4 3.75 -11.63 -29.09
CA ILE A 4 2.99 -11.09 -27.95
C ILE A 4 1.88 -10.16 -28.44
N PHE A 5 2.16 -9.34 -29.47
CA PHE A 5 1.17 -8.44 -30.09
C PHE A 5 0.06 -9.22 -30.81
N LEU A 6 0.41 -10.36 -31.42
CA LEU A 6 -0.56 -11.22 -32.12
C LEU A 6 -1.46 -11.97 -31.13
N TYR A 7 -0.94 -12.38 -29.97
CA TYR A 7 -1.72 -13.05 -28.91
C TYR A 7 -2.72 -12.09 -28.23
N CYS A 8 -2.33 -10.86 -27.98
CA CYS A 8 -3.25 -9.82 -27.49
C CYS A 8 -4.36 -9.47 -28.49
N LEU A 9 -4.10 -9.56 -29.81
CA LEU A 9 -5.11 -9.29 -30.83
C LEU A 9 -6.11 -10.44 -30.99
N CYS A 10 -5.70 -11.70 -30.76
CA CYS A 10 -6.59 -12.86 -30.83
C CYS A 10 -7.57 -12.96 -29.66
N VAL A 11 -7.25 -12.40 -28.47
CA VAL A 11 -8.15 -12.39 -27.32
C VAL A 11 -9.29 -11.38 -27.49
N LEU A 12 -9.12 -10.37 -28.36
CA LEU A 12 -10.13 -9.33 -28.62
C LEU A 12 -11.28 -9.73 -29.56
N SER A 13 -11.25 -10.91 -30.18
CA SER A 13 -12.19 -11.29 -31.23
C SER A 13 -13.26 -12.31 -30.83
N ILE A 14 -13.43 -12.63 -29.55
CA ILE A 14 -14.51 -13.53 -29.11
C ILE A 14 -15.81 -12.74 -28.89
N THR A 15 -16.58 -12.53 -29.95
CA THR A 15 -17.94 -12.03 -29.87
C THR A 15 -18.91 -13.17 -29.56
N LEU A 16 -19.19 -13.38 -28.29
CA LEU A 16 -20.25 -14.32 -27.85
C LEU A 16 -21.61 -13.60 -27.86
N ASN A 17 -22.52 -14.05 -28.71
CA ASN A 17 -23.92 -13.60 -28.73
C ASN A 17 -24.74 -14.34 -27.66
N GLY A 18 -24.93 -13.74 -26.48
CA GLY A 18 -25.87 -14.20 -25.45
C GLY A 18 -27.10 -13.26 -25.43
N GLN A 19 -28.29 -13.81 -25.28
CA GLN A 19 -29.54 -13.02 -25.20
C GLN A 19 -29.68 -12.47 -23.76
N SER A 20 -29.73 -11.15 -23.59
CA SER A 20 -30.06 -10.49 -22.34
C SER A 20 -31.17 -9.49 -22.57
N HIS A 21 -32.11 -9.39 -21.63
CA HIS A 21 -33.15 -8.36 -21.68
C HIS A 21 -32.61 -7.06 -21.12
N GLU A 22 -33.01 -5.95 -21.72
CA GLU A 22 -32.56 -4.59 -21.37
C GLU A 22 -33.77 -3.68 -21.19
N ILE A 23 -33.81 -2.94 -20.09
CA ILE A 23 -34.75 -1.85 -19.87
C ILE A 23 -34.02 -0.54 -20.07
N HIS A 24 -34.57 0.38 -20.85
CA HIS A 24 -34.04 1.73 -21.04
C HIS A 24 -35.15 2.77 -20.97
N GLY A 25 -34.76 3.99 -20.55
CA GLY A 25 -35.70 5.11 -20.46
C GLY A 25 -34.96 6.41 -20.12
N ASN A 26 -35.74 7.48 -19.96
CA ASN A 26 -35.25 8.79 -19.52
C ASN A 26 -35.92 9.21 -18.22
N VAL A 27 -35.17 9.90 -17.33
CA VAL A 27 -35.72 10.50 -16.11
C VAL A 27 -35.57 12.01 -16.19
N VAL A 28 -36.66 12.73 -16.03
CA VAL A 28 -36.72 14.20 -16.12
C VAL A 28 -37.52 14.77 -14.94
N ASP A 29 -37.37 16.07 -14.68
CA ASP A 29 -38.28 16.81 -13.79
C ASP A 29 -39.55 17.26 -14.54
N LYS A 30 -40.44 17.99 -13.83
CA LYS A 30 -41.68 18.51 -14.41
C LYS A 30 -41.49 19.56 -15.54
N GLU A 31 -40.29 20.17 -15.57
CA GLU A 31 -39.91 21.15 -16.57
C GLU A 31 -39.22 20.51 -17.78
N GLY A 32 -39.07 19.14 -17.75
CA GLY A 32 -38.36 18.39 -18.79
C GLY A 32 -36.83 18.44 -18.67
N THR A 33 -36.27 18.89 -17.52
CA THR A 33 -34.84 18.93 -17.29
C THR A 33 -34.33 17.51 -16.94
N PRO A 34 -33.28 16.99 -17.62
CA PRO A 34 -32.73 15.68 -17.30
C PRO A 34 -32.21 15.59 -15.85
N LEU A 35 -32.62 14.58 -15.13
CA LEU A 35 -32.16 14.28 -13.77
C LEU A 35 -30.92 13.35 -13.85
N ILE A 36 -29.75 13.97 -13.76
CA ILE A 36 -28.45 13.29 -13.85
C ILE A 36 -28.10 12.57 -12.53
N GLY A 37 -27.76 11.27 -12.58
CA GLY A 37 -27.44 10.49 -11.39
C GLY A 37 -28.68 10.00 -10.61
N ALA A 38 -29.88 10.02 -11.22
CA ALA A 38 -31.04 9.36 -10.63
C ALA A 38 -30.79 7.85 -10.55
N THR A 39 -31.10 7.25 -9.41
CA THR A 39 -30.90 5.81 -9.18
C THR A 39 -32.10 5.01 -9.65
N ILE A 40 -31.84 3.99 -10.47
CA ILE A 40 -32.85 3.06 -10.98
C ILE A 40 -32.58 1.68 -10.40
N VAL A 41 -33.57 1.04 -9.78
CA VAL A 41 -33.49 -0.30 -9.23
C VAL A 41 -34.57 -1.17 -9.83
N VAL A 42 -34.20 -2.40 -10.23
CA VAL A 42 -35.13 -3.42 -10.65
C VAL A 42 -35.22 -4.48 -9.58
N LEU A 43 -36.41 -4.69 -9.06
CA LEU A 43 -36.70 -5.64 -7.98
C LEU A 43 -37.52 -6.81 -8.48
N GLU A 44 -37.37 -7.99 -7.87
CA GLU A 44 -38.26 -9.13 -8.02
C GLU A 44 -39.63 -8.80 -7.41
N GLU A 45 -40.72 -9.05 -8.15
CA GLU A 45 -42.07 -8.72 -7.69
C GLU A 45 -42.47 -9.50 -6.43
N SER A 46 -41.98 -10.74 -6.28
CA SER A 46 -42.46 -11.68 -5.24
C SER A 46 -41.92 -11.36 -3.83
N ASP A 47 -40.70 -10.82 -3.73
CA ASP A 47 -39.99 -10.63 -2.45
C ASP A 47 -39.19 -9.34 -2.38
N SER A 48 -39.34 -8.44 -3.38
CA SER A 48 -38.60 -7.19 -3.52
C SER A 48 -37.07 -7.35 -3.47
N THR A 49 -36.58 -8.54 -3.82
CA THR A 49 -35.13 -8.76 -3.96
C THR A 49 -34.59 -7.98 -5.15
N MET A 50 -33.49 -7.26 -4.97
CA MET A 50 -32.84 -6.50 -6.03
C MET A 50 -32.23 -7.43 -7.08
N LEU A 51 -32.67 -7.26 -8.34
CA LEU A 51 -32.16 -8.02 -9.47
C LEU A 51 -31.05 -7.29 -10.23
N SER A 52 -31.25 -6.00 -10.47
CA SER A 52 -30.30 -5.15 -11.19
C SER A 52 -30.53 -3.69 -10.82
N PHE A 53 -29.53 -2.83 -11.10
CA PHE A 53 -29.66 -1.40 -10.86
C PHE A 53 -28.75 -0.61 -11.82
N GLY A 54 -29.01 0.70 -11.91
CA GLY A 54 -28.24 1.64 -12.70
C GLY A 54 -28.50 3.08 -12.26
N ILE A 55 -27.85 4.03 -12.94
CA ILE A 55 -28.04 5.45 -12.75
C ILE A 55 -28.25 6.14 -14.09
N THR A 56 -28.85 7.34 -14.11
CA THR A 56 -29.01 8.13 -15.32
C THR A 56 -27.73 8.86 -15.72
N ASP A 57 -27.49 8.95 -17.04
CA ASP A 57 -26.38 9.69 -17.64
C ASP A 57 -26.60 11.24 -17.65
N ASP A 58 -25.67 11.98 -18.27
CA ASP A 58 -25.73 13.44 -18.45
C ASP A 58 -27.00 13.94 -19.22
N SER A 59 -27.71 13.02 -19.86
CA SER A 59 -28.93 13.29 -20.61
C SER A 59 -30.19 12.76 -19.91
N GLY A 60 -30.06 12.29 -18.65
CA GLY A 60 -31.14 11.67 -17.90
C GLY A 60 -31.48 10.25 -18.37
N ARG A 61 -30.74 9.65 -19.29
CA ARG A 61 -30.98 8.30 -19.83
C ARG A 61 -30.40 7.22 -18.95
N PHE A 62 -31.09 6.09 -18.86
CA PHE A 62 -30.61 4.90 -18.20
C PHE A 62 -30.81 3.65 -19.05
N GLU A 63 -29.98 2.66 -18.82
CA GLU A 63 -30.07 1.33 -19.44
C GLU A 63 -29.77 0.28 -18.36
N ILE A 64 -30.67 -0.65 -18.10
CA ILE A 64 -30.53 -1.74 -17.13
C ILE A 64 -30.48 -3.05 -17.90
N TYR A 65 -29.46 -3.84 -17.65
CA TYR A 65 -29.18 -5.09 -18.36
C TYR A 65 -29.25 -6.30 -17.44
N ASP A 66 -29.07 -7.50 -18.02
CA ASP A 66 -29.01 -8.78 -17.32
C ASP A 66 -30.29 -9.12 -16.56
N LEU A 67 -31.43 -8.73 -17.11
CA LEU A 67 -32.72 -9.01 -16.55
C LEU A 67 -33.25 -10.37 -17.05
N THR A 68 -33.98 -11.08 -16.21
CA THR A 68 -34.68 -12.32 -16.51
C THR A 68 -36.14 -12.03 -16.85
N GLU A 69 -36.76 -12.86 -17.66
CA GLU A 69 -38.19 -12.79 -17.98
C GLU A 69 -39.05 -12.79 -16.70
N GLY A 70 -40.16 -12.07 -16.75
CA GLY A 70 -41.14 -11.98 -15.66
C GLY A 70 -41.56 -10.53 -15.38
N SER A 71 -42.52 -10.38 -14.46
CA SER A 71 -42.90 -9.08 -13.91
C SER A 71 -41.90 -8.59 -12.93
N ARG A 72 -41.48 -7.31 -13.04
CA ARG A 72 -40.44 -6.69 -12.25
C ARG A 72 -40.94 -5.33 -11.73
N ILE A 73 -40.48 -4.96 -10.53
CA ILE A 73 -40.71 -3.62 -10.00
C ILE A 73 -39.55 -2.73 -10.43
N LEU A 74 -39.84 -1.67 -11.17
CA LEU A 74 -38.90 -0.61 -11.49
C LEU A 74 -39.10 0.53 -10.51
N GLN A 75 -38.07 0.83 -9.73
CA GLN A 75 -38.03 1.87 -8.72
C GLN A 75 -37.00 2.93 -9.10
N ILE A 76 -37.39 4.20 -9.10
CA ILE A 76 -36.53 5.32 -9.47
C ILE A 76 -36.56 6.36 -8.37
N SER A 77 -35.36 6.77 -7.94
CA SER A 77 -35.21 7.76 -6.87
C SER A 77 -34.16 8.80 -7.25
N TYR A 78 -34.40 10.05 -6.84
CA TYR A 78 -33.51 11.18 -6.96
C TYR A 78 -33.64 12.10 -5.76
N THR A 79 -32.53 12.65 -5.28
CA THR A 79 -32.52 13.48 -4.07
C THR A 79 -33.36 14.75 -4.26
N GLY A 80 -34.33 15.00 -3.40
CA GLY A 80 -35.25 16.13 -3.46
C GLY A 80 -36.51 15.88 -4.31
N TYR A 81 -36.69 14.66 -4.86
CA TYR A 81 -37.85 14.26 -5.63
C TYR A 81 -38.57 13.08 -4.99
N ALA A 82 -39.85 12.95 -5.28
CA ALA A 82 -40.66 11.82 -4.89
C ALA A 82 -40.21 10.57 -5.65
N GLU A 83 -40.19 9.45 -4.99
CA GLU A 83 -39.84 8.16 -5.60
C GLU A 83 -40.93 7.72 -6.60
N HIS A 84 -40.48 7.19 -7.73
CA HIS A 84 -41.37 6.60 -8.74
C HIS A 84 -41.23 5.07 -8.72
N THR A 85 -42.34 4.37 -8.62
CA THR A 85 -42.38 2.91 -8.70
C THR A 85 -43.39 2.46 -9.74
N SER A 86 -42.97 1.56 -10.65
CA SER A 86 -43.82 1.01 -11.70
C SER A 86 -43.53 -0.49 -11.92
N LEU A 87 -44.54 -1.23 -12.34
CA LEU A 87 -44.37 -2.63 -12.78
C LEU A 87 -43.99 -2.68 -14.26
N VAL A 88 -42.93 -3.43 -14.59
CA VAL A 88 -42.46 -3.65 -15.94
C VAL A 88 -42.48 -5.15 -16.22
N SER A 89 -43.19 -5.56 -17.25
CA SER A 89 -43.25 -6.97 -17.72
C SER A 89 -42.14 -7.21 -18.76
N ILE A 90 -41.23 -8.11 -18.44
CA ILE A 90 -40.15 -8.53 -19.34
C ILE A 90 -40.60 -9.80 -20.08
N HIS A 91 -40.94 -9.66 -21.36
CA HIS A 91 -41.31 -10.75 -22.23
C HIS A 91 -40.26 -10.94 -23.33
N GLU A 92 -40.37 -12.07 -24.09
CA GLU A 92 -39.44 -12.50 -25.12
C GLU A 92 -38.58 -11.44 -25.81
N GLN A 93 -37.25 -11.61 -25.70
CA GLN A 93 -36.17 -11.03 -26.47
C GLN A 93 -36.29 -9.56 -26.91
N GLY A 94 -35.60 -8.65 -26.22
CA GLY A 94 -35.47 -7.30 -26.74
C GLY A 94 -35.13 -6.24 -25.72
N LYS A 95 -34.96 -5.05 -26.24
CA LYS A 95 -34.84 -3.80 -25.48
C LYS A 95 -36.25 -3.31 -25.14
N ILE A 96 -36.53 -3.18 -23.84
CA ILE A 96 -37.83 -2.66 -23.35
C ILE A 96 -37.64 -1.19 -23.04
N SER A 97 -38.40 -0.34 -23.76
CA SER A 97 -38.43 1.10 -23.46
C SER A 97 -39.54 1.39 -22.46
N VAL A 98 -39.19 1.99 -21.34
CA VAL A 98 -40.15 2.51 -20.36
C VAL A 98 -40.51 3.99 -20.62
N GLY A 99 -39.94 4.57 -21.67
CA GLY A 99 -40.21 5.96 -22.07
C GLY A 99 -39.57 6.99 -21.14
N GLU A 100 -40.22 8.17 -21.10
CA GLU A 100 -39.81 9.27 -20.23
C GLU A 100 -40.56 9.19 -18.90
N ILE A 101 -39.83 9.21 -17.82
CA ILE A 101 -40.35 9.15 -16.45
C ILE A 101 -40.12 10.51 -15.80
N VAL A 102 -41.22 11.15 -15.40
CA VAL A 102 -41.20 12.47 -14.78
C VAL A 102 -41.24 12.31 -13.27
N LEU A 103 -40.22 12.78 -12.56
CA LEU A 103 -40.23 12.84 -11.11
C LEU A 103 -40.78 14.18 -10.62
N ALA A 104 -41.61 14.11 -9.59
CA ALA A 104 -42.15 15.31 -8.93
C ALA A 104 -41.21 15.74 -7.80
N GLU A 105 -40.99 17.06 -7.67
CA GLU A 105 -40.27 17.56 -6.48
C GLU A 105 -40.99 17.19 -5.19
N SER A 106 -40.23 16.72 -4.20
CA SER A 106 -40.76 16.46 -2.86
C SER A 106 -40.89 17.77 -2.09
N THR A 107 -42.14 18.23 -1.84
CA THR A 107 -42.39 19.44 -1.06
C THR A 107 -42.33 19.24 0.45
N THR A 108 -41.91 18.05 0.91
CA THR A 108 -41.87 17.73 2.35
C THR A 108 -40.55 18.26 2.93
N MET A 109 -40.60 19.45 3.55
CA MET A 109 -39.58 19.88 4.50
C MET A 109 -39.57 18.91 5.69
N LEU A 110 -38.42 18.32 5.91
CA LEU A 110 -37.84 17.76 7.14
C LEU A 110 -38.77 17.60 8.35
N GLU A 111 -39.77 16.78 8.28
CA GLU A 111 -40.24 16.02 9.44
C GLU A 111 -39.70 14.58 9.23
N GLU A 112 -39.24 13.99 10.32
CA GLU A 112 -38.67 12.66 10.42
C GLU A 112 -39.66 11.60 9.92
N VAL A 113 -39.87 11.51 8.62
CA VAL A 113 -40.58 10.41 8.01
C VAL A 113 -39.57 9.27 7.91
N SER A 114 -39.73 8.31 8.82
CA SER A 114 -39.13 6.97 8.65
C SER A 114 -39.68 6.36 7.36
N ILE A 115 -39.18 6.82 6.24
CA ILE A 115 -39.40 6.16 4.96
C ILE A 115 -38.56 4.90 5.04
N LYS A 116 -39.19 3.74 5.02
CA LYS A 116 -38.55 2.45 4.70
C LYS A 116 -38.00 2.50 3.27
N ALA A 117 -36.96 3.29 3.06
CA ALA A 117 -36.13 3.25 1.86
C ALA A 117 -35.17 2.05 1.98
N GLU A 118 -35.73 0.85 2.16
CA GLU A 118 -34.95 -0.34 2.53
C GLU A 118 -34.11 -0.91 1.39
N HIS A 119 -34.19 -0.39 0.16
CA HIS A 119 -33.62 -1.15 -0.96
C HIS A 119 -32.87 -0.35 -2.05
N ILE A 120 -32.58 0.92 -1.86
CA ILE A 120 -31.71 1.63 -2.81
C ILE A 120 -30.25 1.25 -2.54
N PRO A 121 -29.59 0.46 -3.42
CA PRO A 121 -28.26 -0.07 -3.13
C PRO A 121 -27.17 0.97 -3.23
N MET A 122 -27.35 2.01 -4.04
CA MET A 122 -26.37 3.05 -4.29
C MET A 122 -27.06 4.37 -4.62
N GLY A 123 -26.51 5.47 -4.13
CA GLY A 123 -26.94 6.82 -4.46
C GLY A 123 -25.75 7.75 -4.56
N ILE A 124 -25.81 8.73 -5.45
CA ILE A 124 -24.78 9.76 -5.62
C ILE A 124 -25.31 11.07 -5.04
N LEU A 125 -24.58 11.64 -4.09
CA LEU A 125 -24.88 12.92 -3.50
C LEU A 125 -23.68 13.86 -3.65
N GLY A 126 -23.75 14.74 -4.63
CA GLY A 126 -22.63 15.62 -4.99
C GLY A 126 -21.47 14.84 -5.61
N ASP A 127 -20.33 14.78 -4.89
CA ASP A 127 -19.12 14.02 -5.25
C ASP A 127 -18.99 12.71 -4.44
N THR A 128 -19.98 12.37 -3.62
CA THR A 128 -19.96 11.20 -2.74
C THR A 128 -20.88 10.10 -3.25
N ILE A 129 -20.34 8.90 -3.43
CA ILE A 129 -21.12 7.69 -3.69
C ILE A 129 -21.46 7.05 -2.34
N ASN A 130 -22.76 6.84 -2.11
CA ASN A 130 -23.27 6.18 -0.92
C ASN A 130 -23.79 4.78 -1.29
N TYR A 131 -23.22 3.74 -0.71
CA TYR A 131 -23.71 2.37 -0.82
C TYR A 131 -24.46 1.99 0.45
N ASN A 132 -25.67 1.44 0.31
CA ASN A 132 -26.43 0.89 1.43
C ASN A 132 -25.95 -0.56 1.68
N ALA A 133 -25.29 -0.80 2.81
CA ALA A 133 -24.75 -2.12 3.10
C ALA A 133 -25.82 -3.21 3.19
N ALA A 134 -27.04 -2.88 3.63
CA ALA A 134 -28.16 -3.82 3.76
C ALA A 134 -28.68 -4.35 2.41
N ALA A 135 -28.46 -3.60 1.31
CA ALA A 135 -28.84 -4.03 -0.02
C ALA A 135 -27.93 -5.13 -0.61
N PHE A 136 -26.78 -5.37 0.03
CA PHE A 136 -25.84 -6.40 -0.41
C PHE A 136 -25.89 -7.59 0.56
N GLN A 137 -26.33 -8.74 0.05
CA GLN A 137 -26.44 -9.95 0.86
C GLN A 137 -25.06 -10.40 1.36
N MET A 138 -24.81 -10.31 2.67
CA MET A 138 -23.57 -10.70 3.30
C MET A 138 -23.70 -12.03 4.01
N ARG A 139 -22.61 -12.79 4.01
CA ARG A 139 -22.50 -14.00 4.80
C ARG A 139 -22.30 -13.63 6.28
N PRO A 140 -22.78 -14.43 7.20
CA PRO A 140 -22.52 -14.24 8.61
C PRO A 140 -21.00 -14.22 8.89
N GLY A 141 -20.51 -13.22 9.60
CA GLY A 141 -19.09 -13.07 9.92
C GLY A 141 -18.21 -12.53 8.79
N SER A 142 -18.82 -12.04 7.70
CA SER A 142 -18.11 -11.33 6.64
C SER A 142 -17.48 -10.05 7.19
N SER A 143 -16.24 -9.80 6.79
CA SER A 143 -15.55 -8.55 7.08
C SER A 143 -16.08 -7.39 6.21
N VAL A 144 -15.72 -6.17 6.57
CA VAL A 144 -15.92 -5.02 5.66
C VAL A 144 -15.22 -5.23 4.33
N GLU A 145 -14.05 -5.86 4.31
CA GLU A 145 -13.34 -6.22 3.07
C GLU A 145 -14.23 -7.07 2.15
N ASP A 146 -14.96 -8.07 2.70
CA ASP A 146 -15.89 -8.89 1.93
C ASP A 146 -17.09 -8.07 1.41
N LEU A 147 -17.55 -7.08 2.17
CA LEU A 147 -18.58 -6.15 1.71
C LEU A 147 -18.06 -5.32 0.54
N LEU A 148 -16.87 -4.74 0.67
CA LEU A 148 -16.27 -3.91 -0.38
C LEU A 148 -16.08 -4.67 -1.69
N LYS A 149 -15.72 -5.97 -1.65
CA LYS A 149 -15.64 -6.85 -2.83
C LYS A 149 -16.96 -7.00 -3.58
N LYS A 150 -18.08 -6.70 -2.95
CA LYS A 150 -19.42 -6.76 -3.59
C LYS A 150 -19.90 -5.42 -4.11
N LEU A 151 -19.30 -4.32 -3.68
CA LEU A 151 -19.72 -2.97 -4.07
C LEU A 151 -19.26 -2.64 -5.50
N PRO A 152 -20.17 -2.15 -6.35
CA PRO A 152 -19.79 -1.77 -7.71
C PRO A 152 -18.78 -0.62 -7.70
N GLY A 153 -17.80 -0.65 -8.60
CA GLY A 153 -16.75 0.36 -8.68
C GLY A 153 -15.69 0.30 -7.58
N ILE A 154 -15.76 -0.70 -6.70
CA ILE A 154 -14.72 -1.00 -5.71
C ILE A 154 -14.03 -2.32 -6.09
N GLU A 155 -12.72 -2.35 -5.97
CA GLU A 155 -11.88 -3.52 -6.19
C GLU A 155 -11.00 -3.74 -4.97
N VAL A 156 -10.94 -4.98 -4.51
CA VAL A 156 -10.05 -5.40 -3.43
C VAL A 156 -9.11 -6.46 -3.97
N ALA A 157 -7.82 -6.15 -3.95
CA ALA A 157 -6.77 -7.06 -4.38
C ALA A 157 -6.55 -8.20 -3.37
N ARG A 158 -5.77 -9.20 -3.74
CA ARG A 158 -5.48 -10.36 -2.86
C ARG A 158 -4.65 -9.97 -1.63
N ASP A 159 -3.85 -8.92 -1.71
CA ASP A 159 -3.08 -8.33 -0.59
C ASP A 159 -3.93 -7.49 0.37
N GLY A 160 -5.19 -7.18 0.00
CA GLY A 160 -6.12 -6.35 0.76
C GLY A 160 -6.07 -4.87 0.37
N SER A 161 -5.26 -4.48 -0.62
CA SER A 161 -5.29 -3.12 -1.17
C SER A 161 -6.63 -2.85 -1.86
N ILE A 162 -7.12 -1.62 -1.74
CA ILE A 162 -8.45 -1.23 -2.18
C ILE A 162 -8.35 -0.14 -3.22
N LYS A 163 -9.05 -0.31 -4.32
CA LYS A 163 -9.30 0.73 -5.32
C LYS A 163 -10.78 1.07 -5.35
N ALA A 164 -11.10 2.35 -5.39
CA ALA A 164 -12.45 2.84 -5.58
C ALA A 164 -12.49 3.77 -6.80
N GLN A 165 -13.41 3.52 -7.72
CA GLN A 165 -13.48 4.20 -9.01
C GLN A 165 -12.17 4.13 -9.82
N GLY A 166 -11.39 3.04 -9.57
CA GLY A 166 -10.09 2.80 -10.16
C GLY A 166 -8.89 3.43 -9.45
N GLU A 167 -9.10 4.37 -8.53
CA GLU A 167 -8.05 5.02 -7.75
C GLU A 167 -7.78 4.31 -6.41
N ASP A 168 -6.53 4.32 -5.96
CA ASP A 168 -6.15 3.73 -4.68
C ASP A 168 -6.79 4.47 -3.51
N VAL A 169 -7.47 3.73 -2.63
CA VAL A 169 -8.04 4.25 -1.38
C VAL A 169 -6.90 4.50 -0.39
N LYS A 170 -6.69 5.77 -0.05
CA LYS A 170 -5.63 6.20 0.88
C LYS A 170 -6.07 6.19 2.33
N ASN A 171 -7.36 6.40 2.59
CA ASN A 171 -7.89 6.51 3.94
C ASN A 171 -9.20 5.73 4.09
N VAL A 172 -9.35 5.07 5.25
CA VAL A 172 -10.64 4.53 5.70
C VAL A 172 -11.02 5.17 7.03
N LEU A 173 -12.21 5.76 7.06
CA LEU A 173 -12.80 6.40 8.22
C LEU A 173 -13.94 5.55 8.77
N VAL A 174 -14.19 5.63 10.08
CA VAL A 174 -15.36 5.04 10.74
C VAL A 174 -16.18 6.16 11.38
N ASP A 175 -17.39 6.39 10.89
CA ASP A 175 -18.25 7.54 11.24
C ASP A 175 -17.54 8.91 11.09
N GLY A 176 -16.68 9.03 10.08
CA GLY A 176 -15.95 10.27 9.78
C GLY A 176 -14.64 10.44 10.57
N GLU A 177 -14.30 9.51 11.45
CA GLU A 177 -13.10 9.54 12.26
C GLU A 177 -12.01 8.59 11.72
N GLU A 178 -10.75 9.01 11.83
CA GLU A 178 -9.61 8.15 11.46
C GLU A 178 -9.57 6.92 12.38
N PHE A 179 -9.57 5.74 11.78
CA PHE A 179 -9.47 4.47 12.50
C PHE A 179 -8.06 3.91 12.28
N PHE A 180 -7.28 3.75 13.35
CA PHE A 180 -5.85 3.40 13.29
C PHE A 180 -5.08 4.23 12.24
N ALA A 181 -5.12 5.55 12.39
CA ALA A 181 -4.51 6.52 11.46
C ALA A 181 -5.03 6.48 10.02
N GLY A 182 -6.21 5.90 9.78
CA GLY A 182 -6.82 5.80 8.45
C GLY A 182 -6.38 4.58 7.65
N ASP A 183 -5.66 3.62 8.27
CA ASP A 183 -5.26 2.39 7.58
C ASP A 183 -6.45 1.61 7.06
N ALA A 184 -6.46 1.41 5.73
CA ALA A 184 -7.57 0.75 5.05
C ALA A 184 -7.67 -0.73 5.43
N THR A 185 -6.54 -1.41 5.57
CA THR A 185 -6.48 -2.86 5.80
C THR A 185 -6.90 -3.21 7.23
N ILE A 186 -6.44 -2.43 8.22
CA ILE A 186 -6.85 -2.65 9.62
C ILE A 186 -8.36 -2.47 9.75
N ALA A 187 -8.92 -1.39 9.20
CA ALA A 187 -10.34 -1.13 9.28
C ALA A 187 -11.16 -2.24 8.58
N THR A 188 -10.79 -2.63 7.37
CA THR A 188 -11.61 -3.52 6.54
C THR A 188 -11.50 -4.99 6.92
N LYS A 189 -10.36 -5.44 7.44
CA LYS A 189 -10.18 -6.83 7.91
C LYS A 189 -10.71 -7.07 9.33
N ASN A 190 -10.72 -6.03 10.18
CA ASN A 190 -11.08 -6.18 11.59
C ASN A 190 -12.52 -5.77 11.92
N LEU A 191 -13.19 -4.99 11.06
CA LEU A 191 -14.62 -4.66 11.23
C LEU A 191 -15.49 -5.65 10.44
N GLU A 192 -16.64 -6.02 11.02
CA GLU A 192 -17.61 -6.88 10.33
C GLU A 192 -18.60 -6.03 9.51
N ALA A 193 -18.97 -6.55 8.35
CA ALA A 193 -19.93 -5.92 7.44
C ALA A 193 -21.29 -5.68 8.08
N GLU A 194 -21.69 -6.52 9.05
CA GLU A 194 -22.97 -6.43 9.75
C GLU A 194 -23.14 -5.14 10.55
N PHE A 195 -22.03 -4.54 11.01
CA PHE A 195 -22.08 -3.30 11.79
C PHE A 195 -22.27 -2.06 10.91
N ILE A 196 -22.08 -2.20 9.59
CA ILE A 196 -22.09 -1.10 8.63
C ILE A 196 -23.52 -0.85 8.14
N ASP A 197 -23.95 0.41 8.19
CA ASP A 197 -25.17 0.91 7.57
C ASP A 197 -24.90 1.33 6.11
N LYS A 198 -23.87 2.20 5.93
CA LYS A 198 -23.51 2.74 4.62
C LYS A 198 -22.00 2.79 4.42
N VAL A 199 -21.59 2.59 3.19
CA VAL A 199 -20.21 2.85 2.74
C VAL A 199 -20.25 4.08 1.85
N GLN A 200 -19.48 5.10 2.21
CA GLN A 200 -19.37 6.37 1.47
C GLN A 200 -18.00 6.43 0.79
N VAL A 201 -17.98 6.70 -0.50
CA VAL A 201 -16.74 6.87 -1.28
C VAL A 201 -16.70 8.30 -1.81
N PHE A 202 -15.64 9.02 -1.55
CA PHE A 202 -15.46 10.40 -1.98
C PHE A 202 -13.99 10.82 -2.02
N ASP A 203 -13.73 11.94 -2.69
CA ASP A 203 -12.43 12.58 -2.72
C ASP A 203 -12.28 13.53 -1.53
N LYS A 204 -11.54 13.09 -0.50
CA LYS A 204 -11.26 13.89 0.70
C LYS A 204 -10.24 14.96 0.36
N LYS A 205 -10.63 16.21 0.54
CA LYS A 205 -9.71 17.35 0.41
C LYS A 205 -8.65 17.32 1.51
N SER A 206 -7.48 17.89 1.22
CA SER A 206 -6.47 18.07 2.25
C SER A 206 -6.99 18.87 3.44
N GLU A 207 -6.46 18.66 4.64
CA GLU A 207 -6.84 19.48 5.81
C GLU A 207 -6.58 20.99 5.60
N GLU A 208 -5.65 21.34 4.69
CA GLU A 208 -5.40 22.73 4.32
C GLU A 208 -6.53 23.27 3.45
N ALA A 209 -6.96 22.52 2.44
CA ALA A 209 -8.06 22.90 1.55
C ALA A 209 -9.41 22.97 2.28
N GLU A 210 -9.69 21.99 3.16
CA GLU A 210 -10.90 22.03 4.02
C GLU A 210 -10.92 23.25 4.93
N PHE A 211 -9.80 23.55 5.57
CA PHE A 211 -9.70 24.68 6.48
C PHE A 211 -9.77 26.00 5.73
N THR A 212 -8.99 26.21 4.67
CA THR A 212 -8.86 27.48 3.97
C THR A 212 -10.00 27.77 3.01
N GLY A 213 -10.68 26.73 2.53
CA GLY A 213 -11.63 26.79 1.42
C GLY A 213 -10.96 27.04 0.07
N VAL A 214 -9.65 26.99 0.01
CA VAL A 214 -8.85 27.04 -1.23
C VAL A 214 -8.42 25.64 -1.58
N ASP A 215 -8.99 25.11 -2.63
CA ASP A 215 -8.63 23.80 -3.15
C ASP A 215 -7.15 23.79 -3.56
N ASP A 216 -6.36 22.87 -3.01
CA ASP A 216 -4.92 22.75 -3.28
C ASP A 216 -4.59 21.65 -4.29
N ALA A 217 -5.61 21.05 -4.88
CA ALA A 217 -5.56 19.93 -5.81
C ALA A 217 -5.00 18.61 -5.17
N ASN A 218 -4.86 18.58 -3.85
CA ASN A 218 -4.51 17.39 -3.09
C ASN A 218 -5.80 16.78 -2.55
N GLU A 219 -6.40 15.91 -3.32
CA GLU A 219 -7.57 15.13 -2.94
C GLU A 219 -7.14 13.66 -2.80
N GLU A 220 -7.68 12.97 -1.81
CA GLU A 220 -7.36 11.57 -1.53
C GLU A 220 -8.61 10.73 -1.55
N LYS A 221 -8.63 9.66 -2.36
CA LYS A 221 -9.75 8.72 -2.39
C LYS A 221 -9.94 8.11 -1.02
N THR A 222 -11.12 8.32 -0.44
CA THR A 222 -11.44 7.96 0.95
C THR A 222 -12.73 7.16 1.01
N ILE A 223 -12.73 6.12 1.84
CA ILE A 223 -13.92 5.37 2.23
C ILE A 223 -14.30 5.76 3.64
N ASN A 224 -15.57 6.11 3.87
CA ASN A 224 -16.12 6.32 5.19
C ASN A 224 -17.17 5.24 5.48
N LEU A 225 -16.95 4.47 6.52
CA LEU A 225 -17.82 3.40 6.99
C LEU A 225 -18.78 3.99 8.02
N LYS A 226 -20.04 4.17 7.64
CA LYS A 226 -21.10 4.58 8.57
C LYS A 226 -21.63 3.37 9.32
N LEU A 227 -21.60 3.45 10.64
CA LEU A 227 -22.14 2.39 11.50
C LEU A 227 -23.66 2.51 11.60
N LYS A 228 -24.32 1.37 11.81
CA LYS A 228 -25.74 1.35 12.21
C LYS A 228 -25.91 2.04 13.56
N GLU A 229 -27.06 2.67 13.79
CA GLU A 229 -27.32 3.46 15.01
C GLU A 229 -27.08 2.66 16.31
N ASP A 230 -27.42 1.37 16.32
CA ASP A 230 -27.22 0.49 17.46
C ASP A 230 -25.76 0.29 17.86
N TYR A 231 -24.82 0.47 16.91
CA TYR A 231 -23.39 0.30 17.13
C TYR A 231 -22.64 1.62 17.35
N LYS A 232 -23.29 2.77 17.12
CA LYS A 232 -22.71 4.09 17.43
C LYS A 232 -22.61 4.36 18.94
N ASN A 233 -23.46 3.71 19.74
CA ASN A 233 -23.51 3.79 21.20
C ASN A 233 -23.47 2.40 21.82
N GLY A 234 -22.34 1.69 21.74
CA GLY A 234 -22.27 0.34 22.25
C GLY A 234 -20.88 -0.28 22.18
N GLY A 235 -20.82 -1.55 22.58
CA GLY A 235 -19.64 -2.37 22.47
C GLY A 235 -19.87 -3.52 21.48
N PHE A 236 -18.93 -3.76 20.58
CA PHE A 236 -18.98 -4.85 19.62
C PHE A 236 -17.58 -5.35 19.27
N GLY A 237 -17.50 -6.59 18.83
CA GLY A 237 -16.22 -7.18 18.49
C GLY A 237 -16.32 -8.66 18.13
N LYS A 238 -15.15 -9.29 18.06
CA LYS A 238 -15.00 -10.69 17.65
C LYS A 238 -13.79 -11.32 18.30
N VAL A 239 -13.91 -12.60 18.65
CA VAL A 239 -12.80 -13.44 19.08
C VAL A 239 -12.71 -14.63 18.14
N ASP A 240 -11.54 -14.87 17.57
CA ASP A 240 -11.21 -16.02 16.73
C ASP A 240 -10.13 -16.85 17.42
N LEU A 241 -10.38 -18.13 17.65
CA LEU A 241 -9.43 -19.07 18.24
C LEU A 241 -9.26 -20.25 17.29
N ASN A 242 -8.03 -20.52 16.88
CA ASN A 242 -7.72 -21.62 15.98
C ASN A 242 -6.46 -22.35 16.46
N GLY A 243 -6.51 -23.69 16.44
CA GLY A 243 -5.38 -24.56 16.75
C GLY A 243 -5.32 -25.71 15.75
N GLY A 244 -4.13 -26.23 15.48
CA GLY A 244 -3.98 -27.25 14.44
C GLY A 244 -2.80 -28.18 14.62
N THR A 245 -2.56 -28.97 13.59
CA THR A 245 -1.39 -29.84 13.47
C THR A 245 -0.10 -29.00 13.42
N GLU A 246 1.07 -29.62 13.59
CA GLU A 246 2.37 -28.95 13.59
C GLU A 246 2.45 -27.79 14.63
N SER A 247 1.70 -27.91 15.73
CA SER A 247 1.60 -26.87 16.76
C SER A 247 1.16 -25.50 16.26
N THR A 248 0.47 -25.45 15.11
CA THR A 248 -0.05 -24.21 14.55
C THR A 248 -1.16 -23.62 15.42
N ARG A 249 -1.11 -22.31 15.59
CA ARG A 249 -2.05 -21.54 16.41
C ARG A 249 -2.32 -20.18 15.81
N ASN A 250 -3.56 -19.72 15.93
CA ASN A 250 -3.94 -18.36 15.57
C ASN A 250 -5.10 -17.90 16.46
N ALA A 251 -4.84 -16.90 17.29
CA ALA A 251 -5.83 -16.31 18.17
C ALA A 251 -5.93 -14.81 17.86
N LYS A 252 -7.13 -14.34 17.57
CA LYS A 252 -7.41 -12.93 17.28
C LYS A 252 -8.53 -12.42 18.16
N ILE A 253 -8.41 -11.18 18.55
CA ILE A 253 -9.46 -10.43 19.21
C ILE A 253 -9.55 -9.03 18.60
N ASN A 254 -10.76 -8.57 18.36
CA ASN A 254 -11.05 -7.16 18.17
C ASN A 254 -12.22 -6.77 19.06
N TYR A 255 -12.14 -5.62 19.67
CA TYR A 255 -13.21 -5.07 20.49
C TYR A 255 -13.26 -3.55 20.29
N ASN A 256 -14.46 -3.05 20.04
CA ASN A 256 -14.73 -1.64 19.80
C ASN A 256 -15.82 -1.17 20.76
N ARG A 257 -15.61 -0.02 21.38
CA ARG A 257 -16.61 0.67 22.19
C ARG A 257 -16.70 2.11 21.71
N PHE A 258 -17.85 2.46 21.17
CA PHE A 258 -18.10 3.78 20.61
C PHE A 258 -19.19 4.53 21.38
N SER A 259 -19.05 5.83 21.39
CA SER A 259 -20.02 6.81 21.84
C SER A 259 -19.82 8.11 21.06
N PRO A 260 -20.72 9.10 21.12
CA PRO A 260 -20.59 10.34 20.35
C PRO A 260 -19.31 11.13 20.60
N SER A 261 -18.72 11.03 21.79
CA SER A 261 -17.52 11.78 22.19
C SER A 261 -16.28 10.91 22.33
N VAL A 262 -16.42 9.56 22.37
CA VAL A 262 -15.32 8.65 22.62
C VAL A 262 -15.46 7.41 21.74
N GLN A 263 -14.42 7.10 20.98
CA GLN A 263 -14.28 5.83 20.28
C GLN A 263 -12.99 5.15 20.77
N VAL A 264 -13.12 3.95 21.31
CA VAL A 264 -11.99 3.11 21.75
C VAL A 264 -12.05 1.81 21.00
N SER A 265 -10.91 1.39 20.46
CA SER A 265 -10.75 0.09 19.80
C SER A 265 -9.52 -0.62 20.33
N ALA A 266 -9.62 -1.94 20.48
CA ALA A 266 -8.52 -2.81 20.81
C ALA A 266 -8.49 -4.01 19.86
N ILE A 267 -7.32 -4.32 19.32
CA ILE A 267 -7.07 -5.47 18.46
C ILE A 267 -5.90 -6.26 19.01
N GLY A 268 -5.97 -7.58 18.96
CA GLY A 268 -4.88 -8.48 19.34
C GLY A 268 -4.77 -9.63 18.35
N ASN A 269 -3.55 -10.08 18.12
CA ASN A 269 -3.26 -11.23 17.27
C ASN A 269 -2.05 -12.00 17.85
N ILE A 270 -2.20 -13.31 17.98
CA ILE A 270 -1.13 -14.23 18.36
C ILE A 270 -1.16 -15.36 17.35
N ASN A 271 -0.10 -15.55 16.57
CA ASN A 271 -0.05 -16.62 15.60
C ASN A 271 1.38 -17.10 15.30
N ASN A 272 1.48 -18.30 14.72
CA ASN A 272 2.70 -18.87 14.15
C ASN A 272 2.45 -19.43 12.74
N ILE A 273 1.55 -18.81 12.00
CA ILE A 273 1.16 -19.20 10.64
C ILE A 273 1.51 -18.13 9.61
N ASN A 274 2.52 -17.31 9.91
CA ASN A 274 3.00 -16.23 9.05
C ASN A 274 1.90 -15.22 8.63
N GLU A 275 0.86 -15.07 9.44
CA GLU A 275 -0.20 -14.12 9.20
C GLU A 275 0.14 -12.76 9.82
N ASN A 276 0.27 -11.74 9.00
CA ASN A 276 0.58 -10.39 9.48
C ASN A 276 -0.57 -9.82 10.32
N ALA A 277 -0.24 -9.33 11.50
CA ALA A 277 -1.21 -8.73 12.41
C ALA A 277 -1.68 -7.35 11.93
N PHE A 278 -0.83 -6.63 11.22
CA PHE A 278 -1.04 -5.28 10.71
C PHE A 278 -0.79 -5.21 9.20
N SER A 279 -1.09 -4.09 8.56
CA SER A 279 -0.87 -3.92 7.12
C SER A 279 0.61 -3.74 6.76
N LEU A 280 0.93 -3.87 5.46
CA LEU A 280 2.25 -3.52 4.94
C LEU A 280 2.60 -2.06 5.19
N ALA A 281 1.62 -1.15 5.08
CA ALA A 281 1.82 0.27 5.34
C ALA A 281 2.20 0.51 6.80
N ASP A 282 1.54 -0.16 7.75
CA ASP A 282 1.93 -0.13 9.15
C ASP A 282 3.34 -0.67 9.34
N TYR A 283 3.69 -1.77 8.67
CA TYR A 283 5.01 -2.36 8.78
C TYR A 283 6.10 -1.45 8.22
N ILE A 284 5.89 -0.81 7.07
CA ILE A 284 6.81 0.18 6.50
C ILE A 284 6.95 1.38 7.42
N ASP A 285 5.84 1.87 7.94
CA ASP A 285 5.83 2.91 8.96
C ASP A 285 6.50 2.42 10.27
N PHE A 286 6.39 1.15 10.60
CA PHE A 286 7.09 0.47 11.67
C PHE A 286 8.62 0.56 11.56
N MET A 287 9.14 0.43 10.35
CA MET A 287 10.59 0.49 10.05
C MET A 287 11.12 1.93 9.92
N GLY A 288 10.33 2.92 10.32
CA GLY A 288 10.75 4.33 10.22
C GLY A 288 10.51 4.98 8.86
N GLY A 289 9.60 4.39 8.07
CA GLY A 289 9.23 4.85 6.73
C GLY A 289 9.90 4.04 5.62
N PHE A 290 9.32 4.13 4.42
CA PHE A 290 9.74 3.35 3.24
C PHE A 290 11.25 3.45 2.92
N GLN A 291 11.84 4.60 3.21
CA GLN A 291 13.24 4.87 2.95
C GLN A 291 14.18 4.09 3.89
N ASN A 292 13.85 4.02 5.18
CA ASN A 292 14.65 3.26 6.16
C ASN A 292 14.44 1.75 6.01
N ALA A 293 13.24 1.35 5.57
CA ALA A 293 12.94 -0.02 5.21
C ALA A 293 13.80 -0.53 4.05
N LEU A 294 14.08 0.31 3.06
CA LEU A 294 14.98 -0.02 1.93
C LEU A 294 16.46 -0.07 2.35
N ASP A 295 16.88 0.73 3.31
CA ASP A 295 18.30 0.83 3.75
C ASP A 295 18.71 -0.26 4.73
N GLY A 296 17.75 -0.79 5.53
CA GLY A 296 17.98 -1.86 6.50
C GLY A 296 17.93 -3.30 5.94
N GLY A 297 18.22 -3.50 4.65
CA GLY A 297 18.08 -4.82 4.03
C GLY A 297 16.74 -5.04 3.34
N GLY A 298 15.98 -3.97 3.11
CA GLY A 298 14.59 -3.95 2.58
C GLY A 298 14.36 -4.56 1.20
N LEU A 299 15.37 -5.12 0.56
CA LEU A 299 15.17 -6.04 -0.57
C LEU A 299 14.46 -7.33 -0.15
N SER A 300 14.55 -7.74 1.13
CA SER A 300 13.76 -8.87 1.65
C SER A 300 12.30 -8.50 1.86
N MET A 301 11.98 -7.26 2.23
CA MET A 301 10.62 -6.81 2.52
C MET A 301 9.72 -6.72 1.29
N SER A 302 10.25 -6.28 0.14
CA SER A 302 9.48 -6.31 -1.12
C SER A 302 9.16 -7.74 -1.58
N ARG A 303 9.90 -8.74 -1.08
CA ARG A 303 9.63 -10.16 -1.28
C ARG A 303 8.64 -10.73 -0.27
N GLU A 304 8.69 -10.28 0.97
CA GLU A 304 7.79 -10.73 2.04
C GLU A 304 6.34 -10.26 1.81
N PHE A 305 6.16 -9.09 1.20
CA PHE A 305 4.86 -8.47 0.95
C PHE A 305 4.44 -8.40 -0.53
N GLY A 306 5.36 -8.71 -1.46
CA GLY A 306 4.99 -8.96 -2.86
C GLY A 306 4.27 -10.32 -3.00
N ASN A 307 4.02 -10.75 -4.22
CA ASN A 307 3.44 -12.08 -4.50
C ASN A 307 4.37 -13.26 -4.09
N GLY A 308 5.43 -13.00 -3.29
CA GLY A 308 6.36 -13.97 -2.73
C GLY A 308 5.79 -14.75 -1.56
N GLN A 309 6.34 -15.93 -1.30
CA GLN A 309 6.08 -16.68 -0.07
C GLN A 309 6.88 -16.05 1.08
N PRO A 310 6.33 -16.00 2.33
CA PRO A 310 7.11 -15.56 3.49
C PRO A 310 8.33 -16.44 3.68
N GLU A 311 9.51 -15.84 3.82
CA GLU A 311 10.74 -16.56 4.18
C GLU A 311 10.72 -16.87 5.68
N GLY A 312 10.92 -18.12 6.05
CA GLY A 312 10.98 -18.55 7.44
C GLY A 312 9.63 -18.84 8.09
N ILE A 313 9.70 -19.18 9.36
CA ILE A 313 8.53 -19.40 10.24
C ILE A 313 8.55 -18.32 11.32
N ASN A 314 7.49 -17.55 11.40
CA ASN A 314 7.37 -16.39 12.27
C ASN A 314 6.33 -16.63 13.38
N ASN A 315 6.76 -16.57 14.64
CA ASN A 315 5.87 -16.50 15.80
C ASN A 315 5.58 -15.03 16.11
N GLN A 316 4.34 -14.60 15.94
CA GLN A 316 3.95 -13.19 16.13
C GLN A 316 2.96 -13.03 17.27
N ASN A 317 3.17 -11.95 18.07
CA ASN A 317 2.23 -11.44 19.03
C ASN A 317 2.07 -9.94 18.78
N ALA A 318 0.84 -9.46 18.61
CA ALA A 318 0.59 -8.04 18.33
C ALA A 318 -0.61 -7.53 19.12
N LEU A 319 -0.52 -6.28 19.55
CA LEU A 319 -1.56 -5.54 20.25
C LEU A 319 -1.69 -4.14 19.65
N GLY A 320 -2.91 -3.74 19.32
CA GLY A 320 -3.23 -2.38 18.87
C GLY A 320 -4.33 -1.78 19.71
N THR A 321 -4.21 -0.51 20.05
CA THR A 321 -5.28 0.28 20.68
C THR A 321 -5.44 1.60 19.95
N ASN A 322 -6.69 2.04 19.76
CA ASN A 322 -7.02 3.33 19.14
C ASN A 322 -8.01 4.08 20.04
N LEU A 323 -7.76 5.38 20.22
CA LEU A 323 -8.58 6.29 20.98
C LEU A 323 -8.86 7.55 20.16
N ASN A 324 -10.15 7.82 19.89
CA ASN A 324 -10.62 9.11 19.40
C ASN A 324 -11.47 9.75 20.48
N LEU A 325 -11.08 10.94 20.95
CA LEU A 325 -11.70 11.63 22.06
C LEU A 325 -12.01 13.08 21.69
N GLN A 326 -13.30 13.44 21.68
CA GLN A 326 -13.77 14.80 21.58
C GLN A 326 -13.85 15.39 22.99
N ILE A 327 -12.76 16.01 23.47
CA ILE A 327 -12.66 16.58 24.83
C ILE A 327 -13.62 17.75 25.00
N SER A 328 -13.75 18.58 23.95
CA SER A 328 -14.70 19.67 23.85
C SER A 328 -15.00 19.98 22.39
N PRO A 329 -16.02 20.79 22.05
CA PRO A 329 -16.28 21.18 20.67
C PRO A 329 -15.07 21.82 19.94
N LYS A 330 -14.08 22.30 20.71
CA LYS A 330 -12.87 22.96 20.20
C LYS A 330 -11.62 22.11 20.26
N LEU A 331 -11.63 21.01 21.02
CA LEU A 331 -10.44 20.23 21.32
C LEU A 331 -10.69 18.75 21.08
N LYS A 332 -9.90 18.16 20.18
CA LYS A 332 -9.96 16.76 19.79
C LYS A 332 -8.59 16.09 19.96
N LEU A 333 -8.59 14.89 20.52
CA LEU A 333 -7.43 14.02 20.68
C LEU A 333 -7.67 12.72 19.92
N ASN A 334 -6.71 12.36 19.06
CA ASN A 334 -6.60 11.03 18.47
C ASN A 334 -5.28 10.42 18.94
N ALA A 335 -5.31 9.19 19.43
CA ALA A 335 -4.10 8.47 19.83
C ALA A 335 -4.23 7.00 19.44
N HIS A 336 -3.16 6.42 18.94
CA HIS A 336 -3.10 4.98 18.74
C HIS A 336 -1.73 4.45 19.15
N TYR A 337 -1.76 3.27 19.71
CA TYR A 337 -0.58 2.53 20.14
C TYR A 337 -0.61 1.16 19.51
N LEU A 338 0.55 0.76 18.97
CA LEU A 338 0.78 -0.55 18.38
C LEU A 338 2.01 -1.17 19.05
N GLN A 339 1.91 -2.44 19.35
CA GLN A 339 3.01 -3.26 19.85
C GLN A 339 3.03 -4.55 19.06
N ALA A 340 4.20 -4.98 18.60
CA ALA A 340 4.40 -6.28 17.96
C ALA A 340 5.70 -6.92 18.43
N ASN A 341 5.64 -8.21 18.67
CA ASN A 341 6.80 -9.08 18.87
C ASN A 341 6.80 -10.12 17.76
N SER A 342 7.96 -10.38 17.21
CA SER A 342 8.23 -11.36 16.16
C SER A 342 9.43 -12.22 16.55
N ASP A 343 9.34 -13.53 16.36
CA ASP A 343 10.45 -14.49 16.47
C ASP A 343 10.49 -15.28 15.16
N LEU A 344 11.34 -14.81 14.25
CA LEU A 344 11.48 -15.33 12.90
C LEU A 344 12.67 -16.29 12.81
N ASN A 345 12.40 -17.52 12.39
CA ASN A 345 13.40 -18.53 12.10
C ASN A 345 13.48 -18.77 10.60
N THR A 346 14.65 -18.57 10.02
CA THR A 346 14.89 -18.75 8.59
C THR A 346 16.06 -19.70 8.35
N ASP A 347 15.83 -20.72 7.52
CA ASP A 347 16.86 -21.53 6.91
C ASP A 347 16.83 -21.27 5.42
N ARG A 348 17.96 -20.81 4.87
CA ARG A 348 18.07 -20.33 3.50
C ARG A 348 19.30 -20.92 2.82
N GLN A 349 19.11 -21.34 1.58
CA GLN A 349 20.18 -21.70 0.65
C GLN A 349 20.01 -20.92 -0.64
N SER A 350 21.07 -20.28 -1.13
CA SER A 350 21.03 -19.59 -2.41
C SER A 350 22.23 -19.96 -3.29
N THR A 351 21.97 -20.07 -4.58
CA THR A 351 22.99 -20.21 -5.61
C THR A 351 22.96 -18.99 -6.50
N SER A 352 24.04 -18.25 -6.53
CA SER A 352 24.19 -17.02 -7.32
C SER A 352 25.24 -17.21 -8.40
N LYS A 353 24.89 -16.97 -9.66
CA LYS A 353 25.82 -16.88 -10.77
C LYS A 353 26.11 -15.43 -11.06
N THR A 354 27.37 -15.03 -10.94
CA THR A 354 27.86 -13.66 -11.19
C THR A 354 28.68 -13.62 -12.46
N PHE A 355 28.33 -12.66 -13.31
CA PHE A 355 28.97 -12.45 -14.60
C PHE A 355 29.95 -11.29 -14.52
N THR A 356 31.21 -11.51 -14.89
CA THR A 356 32.26 -10.48 -14.92
C THR A 356 32.94 -10.42 -16.27
N GLU A 357 33.78 -9.42 -16.51
CA GLU A 357 34.56 -9.29 -17.76
C GLU A 357 35.61 -10.36 -17.90
N VAL A 358 36.19 -10.76 -16.77
CA VAL A 358 37.35 -11.67 -16.76
C VAL A 358 36.88 -13.11 -16.68
N GLN A 359 36.02 -13.44 -15.74
CA GLN A 359 35.61 -14.81 -15.52
C GLN A 359 34.34 -14.88 -14.64
N ASP A 360 33.33 -15.60 -15.11
CA ASP A 360 32.09 -15.85 -14.35
C ASP A 360 32.35 -16.78 -13.18
N PHE A 361 31.64 -16.54 -12.08
CA PHE A 361 31.74 -17.40 -10.90
C PHE A 361 30.35 -17.73 -10.29
N THR A 362 30.32 -18.85 -9.59
CA THR A 362 29.13 -19.29 -8.87
C THR A 362 29.38 -19.22 -7.36
N ALA A 363 28.46 -18.60 -6.63
CA ALA A 363 28.49 -18.60 -5.16
C ALA A 363 27.30 -19.42 -4.64
N ILE A 364 27.59 -20.30 -3.67
CA ILE A 364 26.59 -21.07 -2.95
C ILE A 364 26.60 -20.56 -1.51
N ASP A 365 25.51 -19.98 -1.08
CA ASP A 365 25.34 -19.41 0.26
C ASP A 365 24.33 -20.25 1.04
N THR A 366 24.65 -20.58 2.31
CA THR A 366 23.71 -21.14 3.28
C THR A 366 23.63 -20.23 4.48
N SER A 367 22.44 -20.07 5.06
CA SER A 367 22.23 -19.22 6.23
C SER A 367 21.12 -19.76 7.12
N LEU A 368 21.43 -19.89 8.41
CA LEU A 368 20.46 -20.14 9.48
C LEU A 368 20.37 -18.87 10.32
N SER A 369 19.19 -18.29 10.42
CA SER A 369 18.95 -17.05 11.17
C SER A 369 17.79 -17.22 12.13
N ASN A 370 17.96 -16.71 13.35
CA ASN A 370 16.89 -16.47 14.32
C ASN A 370 16.88 -14.98 14.65
N GLN A 371 15.78 -14.32 14.38
CA GLN A 371 15.60 -12.90 14.63
C GLN A 371 14.42 -12.65 15.56
N LYS A 372 14.66 -12.00 16.69
CA LYS A 372 13.64 -11.57 17.64
C LYS A 372 13.52 -10.08 17.60
N THR A 373 12.32 -9.61 17.31
CA THR A 373 12.04 -8.16 17.18
C THR A 373 10.92 -7.78 18.13
N THR A 374 11.13 -6.73 18.91
CA THR A 374 10.10 -6.07 19.73
C THR A 374 9.94 -4.64 19.24
N ASN A 375 8.72 -4.27 18.91
CA ASN A 375 8.41 -2.95 18.38
C ASN A 375 7.24 -2.31 19.14
N HIS A 376 7.44 -1.06 19.55
CA HIS A 376 6.42 -0.22 20.17
C HIS A 376 6.26 1.07 19.39
N ARG A 377 5.04 1.49 19.13
CA ARG A 377 4.72 2.73 18.43
C ARG A 377 3.56 3.45 19.09
N LEU A 378 3.74 4.74 19.31
CA LEU A 378 2.72 5.64 19.80
C LEU A 378 2.58 6.81 18.84
N ASN A 379 1.38 7.01 18.31
CA ASN A 379 1.06 8.19 17.52
C ASN A 379 -0.06 8.96 18.21
N THR A 380 0.10 10.28 18.31
CA THR A 380 -0.87 11.16 18.98
C THR A 380 -1.06 12.40 18.13
N LYS A 381 -2.32 12.81 17.95
CA LYS A 381 -2.71 14.06 17.26
C LYS A 381 -3.69 14.84 18.12
N LEU A 382 -3.29 16.03 18.50
CA LEU A 382 -4.14 16.98 19.24
C LEU A 382 -4.51 18.12 18.29
N LYS A 383 -5.80 18.37 18.11
CA LYS A 383 -6.32 19.45 17.26
C LYS A 383 -7.16 20.41 18.08
N TYR A 384 -6.72 21.67 18.11
CA TYR A 384 -7.40 22.74 18.84
C TYR A 384 -7.89 23.83 17.90
N LYS A 385 -9.18 24.08 17.90
CA LYS A 385 -9.88 25.10 17.10
C LYS A 385 -10.51 26.14 18.02
N PRO A 386 -9.75 27.16 18.51
CA PRO A 386 -10.31 28.18 19.41
C PRO A 386 -11.48 28.94 18.79
N ASN A 387 -11.43 29.16 17.49
CA ASN A 387 -12.45 29.81 16.67
C ASN A 387 -12.33 29.33 15.19
N PRO A 388 -13.30 29.67 14.31
CA PRO A 388 -13.29 29.25 12.91
C PRO A 388 -12.10 29.76 12.06
N MET A 389 -11.37 30.78 12.56
CA MET A 389 -10.25 31.43 11.84
C MET A 389 -8.89 30.83 12.19
N ASN A 390 -8.78 30.05 13.27
CA ASN A 390 -7.50 29.57 13.78
C ASN A 390 -7.58 28.07 14.09
N VAL A 391 -6.54 27.33 13.69
CA VAL A 391 -6.36 25.92 14.03
C VAL A 391 -4.92 25.70 14.46
N PHE A 392 -4.76 25.03 15.60
CA PHE A 392 -3.48 24.48 16.07
C PHE A 392 -3.57 22.95 16.01
N SER A 393 -2.53 22.33 15.51
CA SER A 393 -2.42 20.86 15.47
C SER A 393 -1.04 20.46 15.95
N LEU A 394 -0.99 19.61 16.97
CA LEU A 394 0.22 18.97 17.45
C LEU A 394 0.12 17.48 17.12
N SER A 395 1.09 16.95 16.37
CA SER A 395 1.20 15.52 16.10
C SER A 395 2.54 15.03 16.63
N ALA A 396 2.55 13.97 17.42
CA ALA A 396 3.76 13.33 17.91
C ALA A 396 3.72 11.84 17.57
N LYS A 397 4.80 11.34 16.97
CA LYS A 397 5.01 9.92 16.66
C LYS A 397 6.26 9.48 17.41
N GLY A 398 6.13 8.47 18.25
CA GLY A 398 7.25 7.85 18.96
C GLY A 398 7.36 6.38 18.62
N PHE A 399 8.57 5.87 18.54
CA PHE A 399 8.83 4.45 18.36
C PHE A 399 9.99 3.95 19.22
N PHE A 400 9.94 2.67 19.55
CA PHE A 400 11.02 1.92 20.16
C PHE A 400 11.09 0.55 19.47
N LEU A 401 12.28 0.20 18.97
CA LEU A 401 12.57 -1.06 18.29
C LEU A 401 13.75 -1.73 19.00
N ASP A 402 13.60 -2.99 19.36
CA ASP A 402 14.65 -3.87 19.89
C ASP A 402 14.72 -5.10 19.00
N ASN A 403 15.91 -5.41 18.47
CA ASN A 403 16.15 -6.51 17.56
C ASN A 403 17.38 -7.30 17.99
N ASP A 404 17.16 -8.58 18.29
CA ASP A 404 18.21 -9.55 18.56
C ASP A 404 18.26 -10.55 17.41
N GLU A 405 19.42 -10.72 16.78
CA GLU A 405 19.59 -11.62 15.65
C GLU A 405 20.85 -12.47 15.82
N ILE A 406 20.70 -13.77 15.58
CA ILE A 406 21.82 -14.71 15.48
C ILE A 406 21.76 -15.32 14.09
N THR A 407 22.86 -15.17 13.32
CA THR A 407 22.98 -15.70 11.97
C THR A 407 24.25 -16.54 11.85
N ASN A 408 24.10 -17.78 11.42
CA ASN A 408 25.17 -18.66 11.02
C ASN A 408 25.13 -18.80 9.49
N SER A 409 26.18 -18.40 8.80
CA SER A 409 26.23 -18.47 7.34
C SER A 409 27.53 -19.09 6.85
N ALA A 410 27.45 -19.75 5.70
CA ALA A 410 28.60 -20.25 4.98
C ALA A 410 28.45 -19.92 3.49
N ARG A 411 29.56 -19.59 2.85
CA ARG A 411 29.63 -19.32 1.41
C ARG A 411 30.74 -20.12 0.78
N THR A 412 30.46 -20.67 -0.39
CA THR A 412 31.45 -21.33 -1.26
C THR A 412 31.44 -20.67 -2.61
N VAL A 413 32.58 -20.24 -3.11
CA VAL A 413 32.75 -19.61 -4.42
C VAL A 413 33.52 -20.53 -5.37
N LEU A 414 32.96 -20.75 -6.53
CA LEU A 414 33.45 -21.67 -7.56
C LEU A 414 33.63 -20.95 -8.89
N ILE A 415 34.72 -21.24 -9.59
CA ILE A 415 34.94 -20.94 -11.02
C ILE A 415 35.02 -22.26 -11.75
N GLU A 416 34.14 -22.51 -12.74
CA GLU A 416 34.09 -23.75 -13.52
C GLU A 416 34.14 -25.03 -12.63
N ASN A 417 33.45 -25.00 -11.48
CA ASN A 417 33.44 -26.02 -10.43
C ASN A 417 34.76 -26.17 -9.60
N SER A 418 35.77 -25.33 -9.84
CA SER A 418 36.98 -25.28 -9.03
C SER A 418 36.79 -24.32 -7.85
N LEU A 419 37.07 -24.79 -6.62
CA LEU A 419 36.94 -24.00 -5.39
C LEU A 419 37.92 -22.81 -5.43
N GLN A 420 37.40 -21.60 -5.25
CA GLN A 420 38.18 -20.36 -5.18
C GLN A 420 38.31 -19.91 -3.72
N ASN A 421 37.22 -19.85 -2.99
CA ASN A 421 37.21 -19.60 -1.57
C ASN A 421 35.99 -20.29 -0.87
N GLN A 422 36.15 -20.44 0.41
CA GLN A 422 35.09 -20.87 1.33
C GLN A 422 35.14 -19.96 2.56
N SER A 423 33.97 -19.50 3.03
CA SER A 423 33.88 -18.71 4.23
C SER A 423 32.77 -19.18 5.15
N THR A 424 33.00 -18.97 6.45
CA THR A 424 31.98 -19.16 7.49
C THR A 424 31.87 -17.86 8.29
N ASN A 425 30.66 -17.52 8.71
CA ASN A 425 30.41 -16.35 9.53
C ASN A 425 29.32 -16.66 10.57
N ILE A 426 29.66 -16.47 11.83
CA ILE A 426 28.72 -16.52 12.95
C ILE A 426 28.60 -15.10 13.47
N GLN A 427 27.40 -14.57 13.38
CA GLN A 427 27.12 -13.20 13.78
C GLN A 427 26.00 -13.16 14.82
N GLN A 428 26.24 -12.46 15.91
CA GLN A 428 25.20 -12.12 16.87
C GLN A 428 25.08 -10.60 16.95
N THR A 429 23.89 -10.07 16.67
CA THR A 429 23.63 -8.63 16.62
C THR A 429 22.50 -8.27 17.58
N ASN A 430 22.73 -7.29 18.45
CA ASN A 430 21.73 -6.64 19.28
C ASN A 430 21.59 -5.18 18.80
N ALA A 431 20.40 -4.80 18.33
CA ALA A 431 20.16 -3.47 17.82
C ALA A 431 18.96 -2.81 18.48
N ARG A 432 19.14 -1.62 19.03
CA ARG A 432 18.08 -0.82 19.63
C ARG A 432 17.94 0.49 18.90
N SER A 433 16.71 0.86 18.56
CA SER A 433 16.41 2.14 17.96
C SER A 433 15.23 2.78 18.66
N SER A 434 15.32 4.07 18.92
CA SER A 434 14.20 4.84 19.47
C SER A 434 14.17 6.21 18.82
N GLY A 435 12.97 6.73 18.63
CA GLY A 435 12.85 8.04 18.02
C GLY A 435 11.52 8.72 18.31
N ILE A 436 11.53 10.03 18.13
CA ILE A 436 10.34 10.87 18.20
C ILE A 436 10.34 11.83 17.02
N ASN A 437 9.17 11.95 16.37
CA ASN A 437 8.91 12.97 15.36
C ASN A 437 7.71 13.81 15.81
N THR A 438 7.91 15.10 15.98
CA THR A 438 6.88 16.03 16.45
C THR A 438 6.62 17.09 15.41
N ASN A 439 5.38 17.25 15.00
CA ASN A 439 4.94 18.27 14.05
C ASN A 439 3.94 19.22 14.72
N LEU A 440 4.30 20.50 14.78
CA LEU A 440 3.45 21.58 15.23
C LEU A 440 2.98 22.39 14.02
N LEU A 441 1.67 22.55 13.87
CA LEU A 441 1.07 23.25 12.75
C LEU A 441 0.09 24.31 13.26
N TYR A 442 0.31 25.54 12.86
CA TYR A 442 -0.63 26.66 13.06
C TYR A 442 -1.16 27.12 11.71
N LYS A 443 -2.48 27.21 11.57
CA LYS A 443 -3.16 27.74 10.40
C LYS A 443 -4.08 28.90 10.78
N LYS A 444 -4.03 29.98 9.99
CA LYS A 444 -4.87 31.15 10.15
C LYS A 444 -5.59 31.52 8.86
N LYS A 445 -6.88 31.71 8.91
CA LYS A 445 -7.67 32.40 7.88
C LYS A 445 -7.77 33.87 8.18
N PHE A 446 -7.90 34.68 7.15
CA PHE A 446 -8.18 36.09 7.27
C PHE A 446 -9.61 36.42 6.78
N LEU A 447 -10.10 37.62 7.03
CA LEU A 447 -11.42 38.05 6.58
C LEU A 447 -11.56 38.01 5.05
N LYS A 448 -10.47 38.32 4.29
CA LYS A 448 -10.46 38.18 2.84
C LYS A 448 -10.48 36.70 2.48
N LYS A 449 -11.55 36.27 1.82
CA LYS A 449 -11.76 34.87 1.43
C LYS A 449 -10.57 34.32 0.63
N GLY A 450 -10.01 33.21 1.07
CA GLY A 450 -8.84 32.57 0.43
C GLY A 450 -7.48 33.05 0.92
N ARG A 451 -7.40 34.20 1.65
CA ARG A 451 -6.15 34.62 2.30
C ARG A 451 -5.90 33.77 3.52
N ASN A 452 -4.71 33.18 3.59
CA ASN A 452 -4.34 32.31 4.70
C ASN A 452 -2.84 32.31 4.98
N LEU A 453 -2.50 31.90 6.19
CA LEU A 453 -1.14 31.72 6.69
C LEU A 453 -1.05 30.33 7.30
N SER A 454 0.03 29.61 6.99
CA SER A 454 0.39 28.35 7.61
C SER A 454 1.83 28.38 8.11
N LEU A 455 2.04 28.02 9.37
CA LEU A 455 3.35 27.84 9.99
C LEU A 455 3.46 26.41 10.46
N ARG A 456 4.53 25.75 10.07
CA ARG A 456 4.85 24.38 10.51
C ARG A 456 6.24 24.34 11.11
N ALA A 457 6.37 23.65 12.22
CA ALA A 457 7.65 23.25 12.76
C ALA A 457 7.68 21.74 12.94
N ASN A 458 8.75 21.10 12.49
CA ASN A 458 8.96 19.67 12.66
C ASN A 458 10.27 19.43 13.40
N LEU A 459 10.22 18.62 14.45
CA LEU A 459 11.37 18.14 15.21
C LEU A 459 11.44 16.64 15.09
N GLU A 460 12.59 16.13 14.69
CA GLU A 460 12.88 14.71 14.62
C GLU A 460 14.15 14.39 15.41
N SER A 461 14.10 13.36 16.22
CA SER A 461 15.25 12.83 16.93
C SER A 461 15.18 11.31 16.94
N THR A 462 16.25 10.67 16.47
CA THR A 462 16.38 9.21 16.44
C THR A 462 17.74 8.81 17.00
N ASN A 463 17.75 7.82 17.89
CA ASN A 463 18.97 7.21 18.41
C ASN A 463 18.97 5.74 18.00
N ARG A 464 20.12 5.24 17.56
CA ARG A 464 20.35 3.83 17.23
C ARG A 464 21.63 3.38 17.92
N LEU A 465 21.54 2.26 18.59
CA LEU A 465 22.67 1.54 19.18
C LEU A 465 22.63 0.11 18.60
N GLU A 466 23.77 -0.35 18.11
CA GLU A 466 23.92 -1.72 17.59
C GLU A 466 25.26 -2.28 18.09
N GLU A 467 25.22 -3.50 18.57
CA GLU A 467 26.39 -4.27 18.97
C GLU A 467 26.36 -5.60 18.24
N SER A 468 27.45 -5.91 17.52
CA SER A 468 27.59 -7.15 16.74
C SER A 468 28.87 -7.87 17.15
N ALA A 469 28.74 -9.12 17.61
CA ALA A 469 29.85 -10.04 17.74
C ALA A 469 29.94 -10.92 16.51
N ILE A 470 31.13 -11.05 15.93
CA ILE A 470 31.35 -11.69 14.65
C ILE A 470 32.56 -12.61 14.79
N ASP A 471 32.35 -13.88 14.42
CA ASP A 471 33.39 -14.90 14.25
C ASP A 471 33.35 -15.34 12.80
N TYR A 472 34.34 -14.96 12.00
CA TYR A 472 34.43 -15.35 10.63
C TYR A 472 35.78 -15.91 10.22
N GLY A 473 35.75 -16.83 9.25
CA GLY A 473 36.92 -17.30 8.52
C GLY A 473 36.65 -17.31 7.04
N ILE A 474 37.63 -16.90 6.23
CA ILE A 474 37.60 -17.01 4.78
C ILE A 474 38.92 -17.62 4.33
N PHE A 475 38.85 -18.73 3.59
CA PHE A 475 39.98 -19.52 3.13
C PHE A 475 39.86 -19.77 1.63
N GLY A 476 40.91 -19.54 0.86
CA GLY A 476 40.91 -19.75 -0.58
C GLY A 476 42.27 -19.63 -1.20
N ILE A 477 42.29 -19.58 -2.54
CA ILE A 477 43.53 -19.55 -3.33
C ILE A 477 44.36 -18.31 -3.00
N ASP A 478 43.73 -17.15 -2.91
CA ASP A 478 44.39 -15.84 -2.71
C ASP A 478 44.00 -15.16 -1.39
N ILE A 479 43.35 -15.87 -0.45
CA ILE A 479 42.87 -15.32 0.80
C ILE A 479 42.85 -16.36 1.92
N ASP A 480 43.39 -15.99 3.10
CA ASP A 480 43.36 -16.78 4.33
C ASP A 480 43.26 -15.83 5.51
N GLU A 481 42.05 -15.59 5.98
CA GLU A 481 41.75 -14.67 7.06
C GLU A 481 40.80 -15.28 8.08
N ASN A 482 41.10 -15.05 9.36
CA ASN A 482 40.21 -15.33 10.48
C ASN A 482 40.08 -14.09 11.34
N SER A 483 38.89 -13.82 11.84
CA SER A 483 38.67 -12.70 12.74
C SER A 483 37.58 -13.02 13.74
N LEU A 484 37.87 -12.73 15.01
CA LEU A 484 36.89 -12.69 16.09
C LEU A 484 36.82 -11.27 16.59
N GLN A 485 35.72 -10.58 16.28
CA GLN A 485 35.61 -9.15 16.55
C GLN A 485 34.23 -8.77 17.10
N ARG A 486 34.21 -7.66 17.83
CA ARG A 486 32.97 -6.96 18.21
C ARG A 486 32.95 -5.60 17.53
N GLN A 487 31.80 -5.26 16.97
CA GLN A 487 31.51 -3.95 16.43
C GLN A 487 30.45 -3.28 17.29
N THR A 488 30.65 -2.03 17.63
CA THR A 488 29.60 -1.16 18.17
C THR A 488 29.31 -0.05 17.18
N PHE A 489 28.03 0.23 16.99
CA PHE A 489 27.57 1.33 16.15
C PHE A 489 26.54 2.14 16.93
N GLU A 490 26.86 3.38 17.22
CA GLU A 490 25.94 4.35 17.79
C GLU A 490 25.68 5.45 16.77
N SER A 491 24.44 5.82 16.56
CA SER A 491 24.08 6.91 15.66
C SER A 491 22.97 7.75 16.27
N ARG A 492 23.16 9.06 16.20
CA ARG A 492 22.17 10.04 16.62
C ARG A 492 21.81 10.94 15.45
N LEU A 493 20.51 10.96 15.10
CA LEU A 493 19.95 11.89 14.15
C LEU A 493 19.15 12.96 14.90
N GLN A 494 19.40 14.23 14.60
CA GLN A 494 18.59 15.36 15.01
C GLN A 494 18.26 16.23 13.80
N ALA A 495 16.97 16.54 13.62
CA ALA A 495 16.54 17.42 12.54
C ALA A 495 15.46 18.38 13.03
N LEU A 496 15.62 19.63 12.66
CA LEU A 496 14.66 20.69 12.89
C LEU A 496 14.30 21.32 11.55
N SER A 497 13.01 21.42 11.25
CA SER A 497 12.57 22.15 10.07
C SER A 497 11.43 23.10 10.37
N GLY A 498 11.44 24.26 9.71
CA GLY A 498 10.41 25.28 9.79
C GLY A 498 9.89 25.63 8.41
N THR A 499 8.57 25.61 8.20
CA THR A 499 7.94 26.00 6.95
C THR A 499 6.97 27.14 7.18
N PHE A 500 7.13 28.21 6.42
CA PHE A 500 6.22 29.34 6.31
C PHE A 500 5.52 29.29 4.96
N LYS A 501 4.20 29.51 4.94
CA LYS A 501 3.41 29.59 3.71
C LYS A 501 2.34 30.66 3.86
N TYR A 502 2.34 31.63 2.95
CA TYR A 502 1.33 32.67 2.89
C TYR A 502 0.66 32.68 1.52
N THR A 503 -0.67 32.61 1.52
CA THR A 503 -1.47 32.63 0.27
C THR A 503 -2.32 33.90 0.21
N GLU A 504 -2.16 34.65 -0.88
CA GLU A 504 -2.93 35.83 -1.21
C GLU A 504 -3.85 35.59 -2.40
N PRO A 505 -5.16 35.77 -2.27
CA PRO A 505 -6.08 35.76 -3.39
C PRO A 505 -5.94 37.04 -4.23
N ILE A 506 -5.49 36.90 -5.47
CA ILE A 506 -5.39 38.03 -6.44
C ILE A 506 -6.74 38.29 -7.10
N SER A 507 -7.46 37.20 -7.45
CA SER A 507 -8.81 37.28 -7.95
C SER A 507 -9.64 36.09 -7.43
N ARG A 508 -10.91 35.97 -7.86
CA ARG A 508 -11.82 34.91 -7.40
C ARG A 508 -11.26 33.51 -7.54
N ASN A 509 -10.45 33.24 -8.56
CA ASN A 509 -9.90 31.92 -8.87
C ASN A 509 -8.37 31.90 -9.01
N LEU A 510 -7.69 33.01 -8.72
CA LEU A 510 -6.24 33.15 -8.87
C LEU A 510 -5.60 33.49 -7.53
N TYR A 511 -4.61 32.69 -7.15
CA TYR A 511 -3.91 32.79 -5.87
C TYR A 511 -2.41 32.87 -6.11
N LEU A 512 -1.76 33.71 -5.32
CA LEU A 512 -0.31 33.79 -5.20
C LEU A 512 0.08 33.17 -3.87
N THR A 513 1.05 32.26 -3.85
CA THR A 513 1.58 31.68 -2.63
C THR A 513 3.07 31.96 -2.53
N LEU A 514 3.48 32.50 -1.40
CA LEU A 514 4.87 32.63 -0.98
C LEU A 514 5.18 31.53 0.02
N SER A 515 6.33 30.87 -0.13
CA SER A 515 6.79 29.84 0.77
C SER A 515 8.25 30.02 1.13
N ALA A 516 8.59 29.68 2.37
CA ALA A 516 9.97 29.58 2.83
C ALA A 516 10.09 28.33 3.70
N ASN A 517 11.22 27.63 3.58
CA ASN A 517 11.55 26.47 4.40
C ASN A 517 12.98 26.60 4.87
N ALA A 518 13.22 26.21 6.12
CA ALA A 518 14.55 26.08 6.69
C ALA A 518 14.63 24.71 7.35
N THR A 519 15.67 23.94 7.02
CA THR A 519 15.94 22.63 7.60
C THR A 519 17.37 22.57 8.05
N SER A 520 17.59 22.14 9.29
CA SER A 520 18.90 21.81 9.83
C SER A 520 18.86 20.37 10.32
N GLN A 521 19.78 19.55 9.87
CA GLN A 521 19.89 18.14 10.22
C GLN A 521 21.33 17.81 10.54
N GLU A 522 21.53 17.10 11.64
CA GLU A 522 22.81 16.52 12.02
C GLU A 522 22.64 15.04 12.29
N GLU A 523 23.55 14.25 11.76
CA GLU A 523 23.62 12.81 11.97
C GLU A 523 25.06 12.43 12.32
N SER A 524 25.25 11.84 13.52
CA SER A 524 26.57 11.60 14.10
C SER A 524 26.72 10.11 14.48
N PRO A 525 27.16 9.25 13.56
CA PRO A 525 27.51 7.87 13.87
C PRO A 525 28.90 7.76 14.47
N ILE A 526 29.04 6.87 15.43
CA ILE A 526 30.30 6.39 15.99
C ILE A 526 30.32 4.90 15.73
N ARG A 527 31.41 4.40 15.14
CA ARG A 527 31.64 2.96 14.95
C ARG A 527 32.98 2.60 15.56
N GLN A 528 32.98 1.56 16.39
CA GLN A 528 34.19 1.05 17.04
C GLN A 528 34.30 -0.46 16.78
N TYR A 529 35.52 -0.87 16.56
CA TYR A 529 35.88 -2.27 16.33
C TYR A 529 36.82 -2.75 17.41
N PHE A 530 36.57 -3.94 17.95
CA PHE A 530 37.37 -4.57 18.98
C PHE A 530 37.81 -5.95 18.54
N ASP A 531 39.09 -6.24 18.63
CA ASP A 531 39.64 -7.60 18.48
C ASP A 531 39.41 -8.39 19.77
N LEU A 532 38.71 -9.50 19.66
CA LEU A 532 38.37 -10.40 20.76
C LEU A 532 39.28 -11.65 20.78
N SER A 533 40.26 -11.74 19.89
CA SER A 533 41.19 -12.90 19.85
C SER A 533 42.16 -12.93 21.01
N SER A 534 42.32 -11.82 21.72
CA SER A 534 43.20 -11.64 22.89
C SER A 534 42.40 -11.63 24.20
N ALA A 535 43.05 -11.87 25.36
CA ALA A 535 42.41 -11.91 26.67
C ALA A 535 41.79 -10.55 27.12
N ALA A 536 42.14 -9.46 26.47
CA ALA A 536 41.56 -8.13 26.68
C ALA A 536 41.07 -7.60 25.32
N ASP A 537 39.84 -7.10 25.28
CA ASP A 537 39.29 -6.44 24.10
C ASP A 537 40.19 -5.29 23.66
N LYS A 538 40.78 -5.41 22.47
CA LYS A 538 41.69 -4.41 21.93
C LYS A 538 40.95 -3.63 20.85
N GLU A 539 40.75 -2.32 21.06
CA GLU A 539 40.17 -1.47 20.04
C GLU A 539 41.07 -1.36 18.80
N LEU A 540 40.48 -1.58 17.63
CA LEU A 540 41.14 -1.44 16.31
C LEU A 540 40.93 0.00 15.82
N LEU A 541 41.81 0.93 16.26
CA LEU A 541 41.69 2.35 16.02
C LEU A 541 41.67 2.70 14.52
N ASP A 542 42.36 1.94 13.68
CA ASP A 542 42.40 2.16 12.24
C ASP A 542 41.07 1.86 11.54
N LEU A 543 40.20 1.08 12.19
CA LEU A 543 38.85 0.76 11.70
C LEU A 543 37.78 1.58 12.44
N SER A 544 38.08 2.07 13.63
CA SER A 544 37.13 2.81 14.47
C SER A 544 37.09 4.28 14.05
N SER A 545 35.92 4.88 14.01
CA SER A 545 35.80 6.32 13.75
C SER A 545 34.49 6.94 14.23
N SER A 546 34.53 8.27 14.31
CA SER A 546 33.35 9.11 14.49
C SER A 546 33.15 9.98 13.24
N PHE A 547 31.98 9.93 12.66
CA PHE A 547 31.62 10.68 11.46
C PHE A 547 30.47 11.62 11.78
N ILE A 548 30.48 12.83 11.22
CA ILE A 548 29.37 13.77 11.34
C ILE A 548 28.92 14.20 9.95
N LYS A 549 27.63 14.11 9.71
CA LYS A 549 26.97 14.68 8.53
C LYS A 549 26.06 15.80 8.98
N SER A 550 26.34 17.03 8.55
CA SER A 550 25.48 18.19 8.77
C SER A 550 24.88 18.64 7.44
N LEU A 551 23.59 18.92 7.46
CA LEU A 551 22.82 19.40 6.32
C LEU A 551 21.98 20.59 6.73
N ASP A 552 22.30 21.78 6.18
CA ASP A 552 21.47 22.96 6.27
C ASP A 552 20.89 23.29 4.91
N GLN A 553 19.58 23.47 4.85
CA GLN A 553 18.88 23.78 3.60
C GLN A 553 17.89 24.93 3.83
N TYR A 554 17.98 25.93 2.97
CA TYR A 554 17.10 27.10 2.98
C TYR A 554 16.42 27.21 1.62
N ASP A 555 15.10 27.19 1.63
CA ASP A 555 14.30 27.26 0.42
C ASP A 555 13.42 28.50 0.44
N ALA A 556 13.34 29.21 -0.68
CA ALA A 556 12.39 30.30 -0.89
C ALA A 556 11.65 30.09 -2.22
N GLY A 557 10.33 30.20 -2.21
CA GLY A 557 9.53 29.90 -3.38
C GLY A 557 8.34 30.80 -3.57
N ILE A 558 7.95 30.94 -4.84
CA ILE A 558 6.75 31.62 -5.28
C ILE A 558 5.95 30.67 -6.17
N SER A 559 4.64 30.63 -6.00
CA SER A 559 3.76 29.87 -6.89
C SER A 559 2.46 30.61 -7.17
N ILE A 560 1.98 30.47 -8.40
CA ILE A 560 0.71 31.00 -8.85
C ILE A 560 -0.22 29.81 -9.12
N LYS A 561 -1.45 29.91 -8.64
CA LYS A 561 -2.46 28.87 -8.78
C LYS A 561 -3.76 29.46 -9.30
N ARG A 562 -4.31 28.84 -10.36
CA ARG A 562 -5.64 29.11 -10.86
C ARG A 562 -6.54 27.92 -10.60
N ASN A 563 -7.64 28.13 -9.86
CA ASN A 563 -8.64 27.11 -9.58
C ASN A 563 -9.94 27.43 -10.27
N SER A 564 -10.38 26.57 -11.18
CA SER A 564 -11.74 26.56 -11.68
C SER A 564 -12.35 25.16 -11.53
N LYS A 565 -13.67 25.03 -11.66
CA LYS A 565 -14.36 23.72 -11.51
C LYS A 565 -13.83 22.63 -12.45
N LYS A 566 -13.38 23.02 -13.66
CA LYS A 566 -12.93 22.07 -14.70
C LYS A 566 -11.44 22.08 -14.96
N LEU A 567 -10.72 23.11 -14.47
CA LEU A 567 -9.29 23.27 -14.77
C LEU A 567 -8.59 23.89 -13.57
N LYS A 568 -7.64 23.15 -13.00
CA LYS A 568 -6.73 23.62 -11.95
C LYS A 568 -5.33 23.72 -12.57
N LEU A 569 -4.68 24.86 -12.44
CA LEU A 569 -3.32 25.11 -12.92
C LEU A 569 -2.47 25.60 -11.77
N LYS A 570 -1.25 25.11 -11.64
CA LYS A 570 -0.26 25.62 -10.68
C LYS A 570 1.08 25.69 -11.37
N GLY A 571 1.75 26.84 -11.23
CA GLY A 571 3.15 27.03 -11.63
C GLY A 571 3.92 27.60 -10.46
N GLY A 572 5.12 27.11 -10.20
CA GLY A 572 5.95 27.55 -9.11
C GLY A 572 7.44 27.45 -9.43
N LEU A 573 8.20 28.31 -8.78
CA LEU A 573 9.67 28.28 -8.78
C LEU A 573 10.14 28.41 -7.34
N GLN A 574 11.04 27.54 -6.94
CA GLN A 574 11.69 27.54 -5.65
C GLN A 574 13.20 27.60 -5.84
N PHE A 575 13.86 28.42 -5.08
CA PHE A 575 15.32 28.45 -4.96
C PHE A 575 15.70 27.69 -3.70
N ALA A 576 16.64 26.75 -3.79
CA ALA A 576 17.17 25.99 -2.68
C ALA A 576 18.67 26.25 -2.54
N ASP A 577 19.09 26.69 -1.38
CA ASP A 577 20.48 26.79 -0.95
C ASP A 577 20.76 25.69 0.08
N LEU A 578 21.77 24.86 -0.21
CA LEU A 578 22.06 23.65 0.56
C LEU A 578 23.54 23.63 0.93
N SER A 579 23.81 23.49 2.22
CA SER A 579 25.13 23.23 2.79
C SER A 579 25.16 21.78 3.30
N LEU A 580 26.05 20.96 2.75
CA LEU A 580 26.27 19.58 3.13
C LEU A 580 27.72 19.43 3.57
N VAL A 581 27.95 19.14 4.84
CA VAL A 581 29.26 18.91 5.41
C VAL A 581 29.38 17.47 5.90
N ALA A 582 30.46 16.82 5.51
CA ALA A 582 30.87 15.51 5.98
C ALA A 582 32.24 15.66 6.64
N GLN A 583 32.36 15.29 7.91
CA GLN A 583 33.60 15.45 8.65
C GLN A 583 33.89 14.26 9.56
N GLU A 584 35.17 14.03 9.83
CA GLU A 584 35.68 13.06 10.79
C GLU A 584 36.59 13.82 11.80
N GLY A 585 36.16 13.82 13.06
CA GLY A 585 36.74 14.75 14.05
C GLY A 585 36.58 16.21 13.61
N GLU A 586 37.70 16.93 13.46
CA GLU A 586 37.74 18.32 12.99
C GLU A 586 38.01 18.45 11.47
N VAL A 587 38.21 17.32 10.76
CA VAL A 587 38.60 17.32 9.35
C VAL A 587 37.37 17.21 8.47
N GLN A 588 37.15 18.18 7.58
CA GLN A 588 36.15 18.08 6.54
C GLN A 588 36.63 17.12 5.43
N LEU A 589 35.81 16.12 5.12
CA LEU A 589 36.15 15.08 4.15
C LEU A 589 35.65 15.38 2.73
N ASN A 590 34.56 16.14 2.60
CA ASN A 590 33.99 16.45 1.29
C ASN A 590 34.60 17.73 0.69
N ASP A 591 35.00 17.66 -0.59
CA ASP A 591 35.62 18.76 -1.33
C ASP A 591 34.67 19.93 -1.55
N LYS A 592 33.37 19.62 -1.79
CA LYS A 592 32.35 20.62 -2.02
C LYS A 592 31.24 20.51 -0.98
N SER A 593 30.93 21.59 -0.31
CA SER A 593 29.92 21.64 0.74
C SER A 593 28.69 22.51 0.43
N LYS A 594 28.77 23.40 -0.59
CA LYS A 594 27.69 24.36 -0.91
C LYS A 594 27.11 24.13 -2.29
N TYR A 595 25.80 24.10 -2.36
CA TYR A 595 25.03 23.84 -3.58
C TYR A 595 23.83 24.76 -3.66
N ALA A 596 23.50 25.20 -4.88
CA ALA A 596 22.33 26.03 -5.14
C ALA A 596 21.54 25.44 -6.32
N TYR A 597 20.22 25.37 -6.17
CA TYR A 597 19.33 24.77 -7.17
C TYR A 597 18.10 25.62 -7.40
N PHE A 598 17.65 25.67 -8.66
CA PHE A 598 16.32 26.14 -9.01
C PHE A 598 15.39 24.93 -9.18
N LEU A 599 14.27 24.95 -8.48
CA LEU A 599 13.33 23.85 -8.42
C LEU A 599 11.99 24.28 -9.03
N PRO A 600 11.84 24.26 -10.36
CA PRO A 600 10.58 24.56 -11.02
C PRO A 600 9.55 23.46 -10.77
N SER A 601 8.28 23.86 -10.69
CA SER A 601 7.13 22.95 -10.58
C SER A 601 5.98 23.45 -11.44
N PHE A 602 5.25 22.52 -12.05
CA PHE A 602 4.08 22.83 -12.85
C PHE A 602 3.06 21.70 -12.74
N SER A 603 1.78 21.99 -12.56
CA SER A 603 0.72 21.00 -12.59
C SER A 603 -0.53 21.48 -13.29
N ILE A 604 -1.17 20.57 -14.01
CA ILE A 604 -2.46 20.75 -14.67
C ILE A 604 -3.36 19.61 -14.21
N LYS A 605 -4.53 19.93 -13.66
CA LYS A 605 -5.61 18.97 -13.44
C LYS A 605 -6.84 19.41 -14.19
N LYS A 606 -7.32 18.58 -15.14
CA LYS A 606 -8.43 18.91 -16.04
C LYS A 606 -9.51 17.85 -15.95
N LYS A 607 -10.70 18.26 -15.46
CA LYS A 607 -11.92 17.45 -15.54
C LYS A 607 -12.51 17.54 -16.94
N LEU A 608 -12.64 16.42 -17.60
CA LEU A 608 -13.26 16.28 -18.93
C LEU A 608 -14.77 16.00 -18.77
N LYS A 609 -15.51 15.81 -19.87
CA LYS A 609 -16.91 15.40 -19.82
C LYS A 609 -17.03 13.92 -19.38
N GLY A 610 -18.04 13.61 -18.56
CA GLY A 610 -18.13 12.34 -17.86
C GLY A 610 -17.11 12.30 -16.74
N SER A 611 -17.04 11.22 -15.99
CA SER A 611 -16.05 11.04 -14.87
C SER A 611 -14.66 10.74 -15.42
N LYS A 612 -14.09 11.70 -16.18
CA LYS A 612 -12.77 11.61 -16.82
C LYS A 612 -11.88 12.72 -16.32
N ASP A 613 -10.72 12.36 -15.82
CA ASP A 613 -9.70 13.29 -15.35
C ASP A 613 -8.39 13.11 -16.12
N LEU A 614 -7.74 14.23 -16.42
CA LEU A 614 -6.41 14.29 -16.98
C LEU A 614 -5.53 15.14 -16.07
N ASP A 615 -4.51 14.52 -15.50
CA ASP A 615 -3.58 15.18 -14.60
C ASP A 615 -2.17 15.09 -15.17
N PHE A 616 -1.47 16.22 -15.15
CA PHE A 616 -0.05 16.30 -15.46
C PHE A 616 0.64 17.04 -14.34
N ASP A 617 1.72 16.51 -13.83
CA ASP A 617 2.60 17.19 -12.89
C ASP A 617 4.06 17.10 -13.33
N TYR A 618 4.78 18.18 -13.08
CA TYR A 618 6.21 18.25 -13.24
C TYR A 618 6.81 18.95 -12.04
N ARG A 619 7.90 18.39 -11.50
CA ARG A 619 8.67 19.01 -10.43
C ARG A 619 10.14 18.66 -10.50
N ALA A 620 10.97 19.64 -10.17
CA ALA A 620 12.36 19.39 -9.84
C ALA A 620 12.54 19.31 -8.32
N GLN A 621 13.42 18.44 -7.87
CA GLN A 621 13.77 18.28 -6.44
C GLN A 621 15.24 17.93 -6.28
N VAL A 622 15.79 18.19 -5.10
CA VAL A 622 17.16 17.83 -4.71
C VAL A 622 17.11 16.89 -3.52
N ASN A 623 17.91 15.83 -3.58
CA ASN A 623 18.07 14.88 -2.48
C ASN A 623 19.55 14.87 -2.04
N SER A 624 19.81 15.08 -0.77
CA SER A 624 21.17 14.95 -0.24
C SER A 624 21.56 13.48 -0.13
N PRO A 625 22.85 13.13 -0.24
CA PRO A 625 23.33 11.77 0.00
C PRO A 625 22.96 11.30 1.41
N LYS A 626 22.60 10.02 1.52
CA LYS A 626 22.35 9.40 2.82
C LYS A 626 23.67 9.20 3.58
N LEU A 627 23.61 9.27 4.91
CA LEU A 627 24.77 9.02 5.75
C LEU A 627 25.46 7.70 5.43
N SER A 628 24.71 6.61 5.33
CA SER A 628 25.22 5.25 5.04
C SER A 628 26.02 5.14 3.73
N LYS A 629 25.87 6.12 2.82
CA LYS A 629 26.63 6.21 1.56
C LYS A 629 27.86 7.09 1.66
N MET A 630 28.02 7.85 2.75
CA MET A 630 29.10 8.82 2.93
C MET A 630 30.15 8.36 3.94
N VAL A 631 29.77 7.52 4.91
CA VAL A 631 30.68 7.03 5.98
C VAL A 631 31.83 6.24 5.38
N THR A 632 33.06 6.72 5.60
CA THR A 632 34.29 6.18 4.98
C THR A 632 34.74 4.84 5.54
N GLN A 633 34.32 4.50 6.77
CA GLN A 633 34.71 3.25 7.42
C GLN A 633 34.10 2.04 6.73
N VAL A 634 34.94 1.03 6.55
CA VAL A 634 34.53 -0.25 5.98
C VAL A 634 33.51 -0.93 6.93
N ASN A 635 32.35 -1.27 6.39
CA ASN A 635 31.47 -2.22 7.07
C ASN A 635 31.86 -3.63 6.59
N ASN A 636 32.45 -4.44 7.50
CA ASN A 636 32.91 -5.81 7.27
C ASN A 636 32.12 -6.86 8.05
N LEU A 637 30.88 -6.55 8.42
CA LEU A 637 29.98 -7.53 9.08
C LEU A 637 29.83 -8.82 8.26
N ASN A 638 29.96 -8.71 6.94
CA ASN A 638 30.06 -9.86 6.04
C ASN A 638 31.42 -9.82 5.37
N PRO A 639 32.32 -10.79 5.61
CA PRO A 639 33.66 -10.79 5.04
C PRO A 639 33.70 -10.89 3.52
N ASN A 640 32.63 -11.38 2.91
CA ASN A 640 32.50 -11.48 1.46
C ASN A 640 32.07 -10.16 0.79
N PHE A 641 31.63 -9.17 1.57
CA PHE A 641 31.09 -7.90 1.07
C PHE A 641 31.63 -6.74 1.91
N LEU A 642 32.56 -6.00 1.38
CA LEU A 642 33.11 -4.80 2.01
C LEU A 642 32.35 -3.59 1.50
N ILE A 643 31.60 -2.93 2.35
CA ILE A 643 30.82 -1.75 2.01
C ILE A 643 31.54 -0.52 2.52
N LEU A 644 31.96 0.34 1.59
CA LEU A 644 32.56 1.63 1.86
C LEU A 644 31.60 2.75 1.53
N GLY A 645 31.75 3.92 2.16
CA GLY A 645 31.08 5.13 1.77
C GLY A 645 32.00 6.08 1.02
N ASN A 646 31.40 7.11 0.44
CA ASN A 646 32.08 8.15 -0.32
C ASN A 646 31.62 9.54 0.18
N PRO A 647 32.44 10.29 0.91
CA PRO A 647 32.09 11.61 1.41
C PRO A 647 31.94 12.67 0.32
N ASN A 648 32.52 12.43 -0.88
CA ASN A 648 32.47 13.33 -2.03
C ASN A 648 31.23 13.19 -2.90
N LEU A 649 30.19 12.47 -2.43
CA LEU A 649 28.93 12.38 -3.15
C LEU A 649 28.21 13.72 -3.25
N ASN A 650 27.85 14.09 -4.47
CA ASN A 650 27.03 15.26 -4.73
C ASN A 650 25.53 14.94 -4.52
N PRO A 651 24.70 15.93 -4.13
CA PRO A 651 23.26 15.79 -4.11
C PRO A 651 22.69 15.40 -5.47
N GLU A 652 21.69 14.53 -5.44
CA GLU A 652 20.94 14.14 -6.63
C GLU A 652 19.97 15.27 -7.03
N TYR A 653 20.00 15.69 -8.29
CA TYR A 653 19.04 16.63 -8.86
C TYR A 653 18.09 15.91 -9.78
N ILE A 654 16.82 15.85 -9.41
CA ILE A 654 15.81 14.98 -10.00
C ILE A 654 14.72 15.82 -10.66
N HIS A 655 14.45 15.56 -11.93
CA HIS A 655 13.29 16.07 -12.65
C HIS A 655 12.27 14.95 -12.78
N ARG A 656 11.10 15.13 -12.22
CA ARG A 656 10.00 14.15 -12.27
C ARG A 656 8.85 14.73 -13.07
N ALA A 657 8.33 13.96 -14.03
CA ALA A 657 7.12 14.28 -14.78
C ALA A 657 6.14 13.12 -14.67
N GLY A 658 4.92 13.41 -14.27
CA GLY A 658 3.81 12.46 -14.16
C GLY A 658 2.68 12.86 -15.10
N LEU A 659 2.09 11.90 -15.79
CA LEU A 659 0.87 12.05 -16.58
C LEU A 659 -0.09 10.95 -16.20
N SER A 660 -1.31 11.28 -15.80
CA SER A 660 -2.34 10.30 -15.54
C SER A 660 -3.65 10.66 -16.25
N TYR A 661 -4.31 9.63 -16.77
CA TYR A 661 -5.64 9.69 -17.32
C TYR A 661 -6.52 8.67 -16.62
N THR A 662 -7.59 9.14 -16.02
CA THR A 662 -8.58 8.31 -15.34
C THR A 662 -9.92 8.46 -16.04
N ASN A 663 -10.60 7.34 -16.29
CA ASN A 663 -11.95 7.29 -16.80
C ASN A 663 -12.75 6.27 -16.00
N PHE A 664 -13.78 6.71 -15.32
CA PHE A 664 -14.74 5.84 -14.65
C PHE A 664 -16.12 6.02 -15.28
N ASP A 665 -16.67 4.95 -15.83
CA ASP A 665 -18.02 4.92 -16.37
C ASP A 665 -18.97 4.44 -15.26
N GLU A 666 -19.66 5.39 -14.65
CA GLU A 666 -20.63 5.14 -13.57
C GLU A 666 -21.81 4.26 -14.02
N PHE A 667 -22.07 4.23 -15.32
CA PHE A 667 -23.16 3.50 -15.94
C PHE A 667 -22.86 1.99 -16.07
N ASN A 668 -21.62 1.70 -16.46
CA ASN A 668 -21.12 0.35 -16.67
C ASN A 668 -20.33 -0.18 -15.52
N PHE A 669 -19.92 0.67 -14.58
CA PHE A 669 -18.90 0.39 -13.57
C PHE A 669 -17.60 -0.12 -14.18
N SER A 670 -17.26 0.42 -15.35
CA SER A 670 -15.96 0.18 -15.98
C SER A 670 -14.99 1.28 -15.59
N SER A 671 -13.74 0.90 -15.37
CA SER A 671 -12.65 1.82 -15.05
C SER A 671 -11.51 1.63 -16.03
N PHE A 672 -10.89 2.74 -16.42
CA PHE A 672 -9.64 2.76 -17.16
C PHE A 672 -8.72 3.82 -16.57
N ILE A 673 -7.51 3.41 -16.20
CA ILE A 673 -6.46 4.28 -15.71
C ILE A 673 -5.21 4.02 -16.52
N TRP A 674 -4.59 5.08 -16.93
CA TRP A 674 -3.26 5.05 -17.48
C TRP A 674 -2.43 6.14 -16.82
N ALA A 675 -1.33 5.74 -16.20
CA ALA A 675 -0.38 6.65 -15.57
C ALA A 675 1.02 6.37 -16.09
N VAL A 676 1.78 7.43 -16.29
CA VAL A 676 3.18 7.38 -16.68
C VAL A 676 3.96 8.34 -15.81
N ASP A 677 4.98 7.84 -15.12
CA ASP A 677 5.95 8.62 -14.37
C ASP A 677 7.31 8.49 -15.02
N ALA A 678 7.98 9.61 -15.25
CA ALA A 678 9.31 9.69 -15.81
C ALA A 678 10.23 10.50 -14.89
N ASP A 679 11.30 9.87 -14.41
CA ASP A 679 12.35 10.51 -13.63
C ASP A 679 13.62 10.64 -14.48
N PHE A 680 14.15 11.85 -14.54
CA PHE A 680 15.48 12.12 -15.04
C PHE A 680 16.32 12.69 -13.89
N SER A 681 17.43 12.01 -13.54
CA SER A 681 18.28 12.44 -12.45
C SER A 681 19.70 12.71 -12.93
N LYS A 682 20.24 13.84 -12.44
CA LYS A 682 21.67 14.15 -12.53
C LYS A 682 22.31 13.83 -11.17
N ASN A 683 23.55 13.33 -11.20
CA ASN A 683 24.28 12.90 -10.02
C ASN A 683 23.58 11.79 -9.22
N LYS A 684 22.87 10.89 -9.91
CA LYS A 684 22.23 9.74 -9.24
C LYS A 684 23.26 8.92 -8.50
N ILE A 685 23.00 8.64 -7.21
CA ILE A 685 23.90 7.79 -6.42
C ILE A 685 23.62 6.33 -6.75
N VAL A 686 24.63 5.65 -7.27
CA VAL A 686 24.63 4.23 -7.63
C VAL A 686 25.82 3.52 -6.97
N ASN A 687 25.74 2.19 -6.84
CA ASN A 687 26.87 1.42 -6.32
C ASN A 687 27.79 0.98 -7.45
N SER A 688 29.09 1.26 -7.36
CA SER A 688 30.13 0.55 -8.09
C SER A 688 30.51 -0.73 -7.35
N ARG A 689 31.05 -1.70 -8.07
CA ARG A 689 31.54 -2.96 -7.55
C ARG A 689 32.95 -3.20 -8.02
N ALA A 690 33.79 -3.75 -7.13
CA ALA A 690 35.09 -4.29 -7.47
C ALA A 690 35.25 -5.67 -6.84
N TYR A 691 35.90 -6.58 -7.55
CA TYR A 691 36.20 -7.92 -7.06
C TYR A 691 37.65 -7.98 -6.61
N LEU A 692 37.84 -8.06 -5.28
CA LEU A 692 39.16 -8.16 -4.65
C LEU A 692 39.69 -9.59 -4.69
N PRO A 693 40.99 -9.86 -4.33
CA PRO A 693 41.51 -11.21 -4.15
C PRO A 693 40.54 -12.11 -3.37
N GLY A 694 40.42 -13.37 -3.76
CA GLY A 694 39.45 -14.30 -3.21
C GLY A 694 38.01 -14.01 -3.63
N LEU A 695 37.75 -13.16 -4.61
CA LEU A 695 36.43 -12.75 -5.11
C LEU A 695 35.55 -12.09 -4.02
N VAL A 696 36.18 -11.44 -3.06
CA VAL A 696 35.50 -10.55 -2.11
C VAL A 696 34.94 -9.34 -2.83
N THR A 697 33.68 -9.04 -2.67
CA THR A 697 33.01 -7.94 -3.38
C THR A 697 33.13 -6.65 -2.58
N GLN A 698 33.81 -5.64 -3.14
CA GLN A 698 33.82 -4.29 -2.62
C GLN A 698 32.72 -3.45 -3.27
N ILE A 699 31.97 -2.72 -2.46
CA ILE A 699 30.88 -1.85 -2.91
C ILE A 699 31.21 -0.41 -2.49
N LEU A 700 31.25 0.50 -3.49
CA LEU A 700 31.47 1.92 -3.30
C LEU A 700 30.39 2.75 -3.99
N PRO A 701 29.65 3.63 -3.30
CA PRO A 701 28.70 4.53 -3.93
C PRO A 701 29.41 5.64 -4.71
N ILE A 702 28.90 5.87 -5.94
CA ILE A 702 29.38 6.93 -6.84
C ILE A 702 28.22 7.72 -7.42
N ASN A 703 28.45 8.93 -7.92
CA ASN A 703 27.46 9.68 -8.67
C ASN A 703 27.48 9.26 -10.15
N ALA A 704 26.38 8.76 -10.67
CA ALA A 704 26.16 8.54 -12.09
C ALA A 704 25.67 9.84 -12.76
N ASP A 705 26.20 10.15 -13.95
CA ASP A 705 25.87 11.40 -14.65
C ASP A 705 24.42 11.45 -15.12
N LYS A 706 23.89 10.32 -15.54
CA LYS A 706 22.53 10.21 -16.08
C LYS A 706 21.81 8.99 -15.51
N TYR A 707 20.62 9.23 -15.03
CA TYR A 707 19.67 8.18 -14.66
C TYR A 707 18.32 8.51 -15.28
N ILE A 708 17.73 7.53 -15.94
CA ILE A 708 16.39 7.61 -16.52
C ILE A 708 15.57 6.49 -15.90
N SER A 709 14.41 6.82 -15.38
CA SER A 709 13.41 5.83 -14.93
C SER A 709 12.07 6.18 -15.56
N LEU A 710 11.41 5.17 -16.11
CA LEU A 710 10.08 5.27 -16.67
C LEU A 710 9.21 4.18 -16.04
N THR A 711 8.12 4.59 -15.40
CA THR A 711 7.10 3.67 -14.92
C THR A 711 5.79 3.96 -15.64
N SER A 712 5.20 2.95 -16.27
CA SER A 712 3.87 3.05 -16.87
C SER A 712 2.94 2.05 -16.19
N TYR A 713 1.79 2.52 -15.74
CA TYR A 713 0.74 1.71 -15.13
C TYR A 713 -0.53 1.80 -15.96
N ILE A 714 -1.12 0.65 -16.26
CA ILE A 714 -2.42 0.53 -16.93
C ILE A 714 -3.32 -0.35 -16.06
N HIS A 715 -4.48 0.17 -15.77
CA HIS A 715 -5.57 -0.61 -15.17
C HIS A 715 -6.81 -0.50 -16.04
N HIS A 716 -7.42 -1.62 -16.37
CA HIS A 716 -8.70 -1.64 -17.04
C HIS A 716 -9.59 -2.72 -16.44
N SER A 717 -10.77 -2.34 -16.05
CA SER A 717 -11.77 -3.23 -15.47
C SER A 717 -13.13 -2.97 -16.09
N SER A 718 -13.82 -4.02 -16.51
CA SER A 718 -15.15 -3.90 -17.11
C SER A 718 -15.96 -5.19 -16.95
N PRO A 719 -17.30 -5.09 -16.81
CA PRO A 719 -18.16 -6.26 -16.82
C PRO A 719 -18.35 -6.82 -18.24
N ILE A 720 -18.24 -8.13 -18.38
CA ILE A 720 -18.72 -8.87 -19.54
C ILE A 720 -20.14 -9.35 -19.21
N ARG A 721 -21.15 -8.53 -19.53
CA ARG A 721 -22.52 -8.71 -19.08
C ARG A 721 -23.13 -10.04 -19.52
N LYS A 722 -22.90 -10.48 -20.75
CA LYS A 722 -23.42 -11.75 -21.30
C LYS A 722 -22.95 -12.98 -20.51
N LEU A 723 -21.71 -12.93 -19.97
CA LEU A 723 -21.14 -14.01 -19.17
C LEU A 723 -21.37 -13.82 -17.67
N LYS A 724 -21.96 -12.68 -17.24
CA LYS A 724 -22.15 -12.30 -15.83
C LYS A 724 -20.84 -12.33 -15.03
N ILE A 725 -19.72 -11.98 -15.70
CA ILE A 725 -18.39 -11.87 -15.10
C ILE A 725 -17.88 -10.46 -15.24
N LYS A 726 -16.89 -10.12 -14.42
CA LYS A 726 -16.06 -8.93 -14.51
C LYS A 726 -14.65 -9.37 -14.84
N TYR A 727 -13.96 -8.65 -15.71
CA TYR A 727 -12.53 -8.80 -15.89
C TYR A 727 -11.79 -7.57 -15.40
N SER A 728 -10.57 -7.77 -14.93
CA SER A 728 -9.64 -6.69 -14.55
C SER A 728 -8.26 -7.02 -15.12
N ILE A 729 -7.66 -6.07 -15.79
CA ILE A 729 -6.30 -6.14 -16.32
C ILE A 729 -5.48 -5.08 -15.60
N ASN A 730 -4.36 -5.49 -15.02
CA ASN A 730 -3.36 -4.60 -14.46
C ASN A 730 -2.04 -4.84 -15.20
N SER A 731 -1.39 -3.77 -15.64
CA SER A 731 -0.09 -3.89 -16.28
C SER A 731 0.83 -2.78 -15.78
N THR A 732 2.02 -3.15 -15.34
CA THR A 732 3.05 -2.22 -14.90
C THR A 732 4.33 -2.49 -15.66
N LEU A 733 4.82 -1.46 -16.35
CA LEU A 733 6.13 -1.46 -16.99
C LEU A 733 7.07 -0.54 -16.21
N ASN A 734 8.19 -1.09 -15.73
CA ASN A 734 9.28 -0.33 -15.15
C ASN A 734 10.49 -0.43 -16.05
N TYR A 735 11.04 0.70 -16.48
CA TYR A 735 12.27 0.77 -17.24
C TYR A 735 13.24 1.71 -16.54
N ASN A 736 14.49 1.24 -16.32
CA ASN A 736 15.55 2.07 -15.78
C ASN A 736 16.79 1.95 -16.65
N GLN A 737 17.49 3.08 -16.80
CA GLN A 737 18.80 3.14 -17.46
C GLN A 737 19.73 4.03 -16.65
N TYR A 738 20.90 3.52 -16.33
CA TYR A 738 21.92 4.26 -15.60
C TYR A 738 23.33 3.69 -15.87
N GLN A 739 24.35 4.47 -15.52
CA GLN A 739 25.72 4.05 -15.56
C GLN A 739 26.21 3.67 -14.17
N ASN A 740 26.96 2.59 -14.06
CA ASN A 740 27.72 2.22 -12.86
C ASN A 740 29.14 1.82 -13.28
N GLN A 741 29.94 1.32 -12.34
CA GLN A 741 31.27 0.79 -12.62
C GLN A 741 31.40 -0.62 -12.02
N ILE A 742 32.06 -1.50 -12.78
CA ILE A 742 32.46 -2.84 -12.33
C ILE A 742 33.96 -2.96 -12.62
N ASP A 743 34.75 -3.22 -11.59
CA ASP A 743 36.24 -3.25 -11.65
C ASP A 743 36.84 -2.00 -12.27
N GLY A 744 36.25 -0.82 -12.02
CA GLY A 744 36.69 0.45 -12.59
C GLY A 744 36.22 0.71 -14.02
N VAL A 745 35.62 -0.25 -14.70
CA VAL A 745 35.11 -0.11 -16.06
C VAL A 745 33.67 0.42 -16.04
N SER A 746 33.38 1.44 -16.82
CA SER A 746 32.04 2.01 -16.96
C SER A 746 31.10 1.03 -17.64
N ASN A 747 29.92 0.84 -17.07
CA ASN A 747 28.89 -0.06 -17.55
C ASN A 747 27.54 0.64 -17.59
N THR A 748 26.83 0.55 -18.73
CA THR A 748 25.45 1.03 -18.84
C THR A 748 24.49 -0.12 -18.58
N VAL A 749 23.71 0.01 -17.53
CA VAL A 749 22.68 -0.96 -17.16
C VAL A 749 21.32 -0.48 -17.66
N LYS A 750 20.59 -1.34 -18.33
CA LYS A 750 19.19 -1.16 -18.73
C LYS A 750 18.37 -2.29 -18.11
N THR A 751 17.36 -1.94 -17.36
CA THR A 751 16.43 -2.93 -16.79
C THR A 751 15.02 -2.65 -17.28
N ALA A 752 14.32 -3.68 -17.71
CA ALA A 752 12.92 -3.62 -18.08
C ALA A 752 12.15 -4.73 -17.35
N MET A 753 11.11 -4.37 -16.62
CA MET A 753 10.23 -5.29 -15.91
C MET A 753 8.79 -5.00 -16.32
N LEU A 754 8.14 -5.99 -16.92
CA LEU A 754 6.73 -5.94 -17.27
C LEU A 754 5.95 -6.95 -16.42
N MET A 755 5.11 -6.46 -15.55
CA MET A 755 4.15 -7.25 -14.76
C MET A 755 2.76 -7.06 -15.37
N THR A 756 2.07 -8.13 -15.74
CA THR A 756 0.71 -8.05 -16.28
C THR A 756 -0.15 -9.14 -15.66
N GLY A 757 -1.27 -8.73 -15.08
CA GLY A 757 -2.26 -9.62 -14.50
C GLY A 757 -3.63 -9.50 -15.19
N LEU A 758 -4.28 -10.63 -15.41
CA LEU A 758 -5.67 -10.73 -15.81
C LEU A 758 -6.45 -11.47 -14.73
N ARG A 759 -7.51 -10.86 -14.22
CA ARG A 759 -8.44 -11.45 -13.25
C ARG A 759 -9.84 -11.52 -13.85
N LEU A 760 -10.49 -12.64 -13.69
CA LEU A 760 -11.90 -12.87 -14.01
C LEU A 760 -12.65 -13.20 -12.73
N GLU A 761 -13.79 -12.59 -12.49
CA GLU A 761 -14.63 -12.87 -11.33
C GLU A 761 -16.12 -12.84 -11.68
N ASN A 762 -16.94 -13.61 -10.96
CA ASN A 762 -18.38 -13.56 -11.14
C ASN A 762 -18.95 -12.27 -10.52
N ARG A 763 -19.95 -11.68 -11.17
CA ARG A 763 -20.58 -10.43 -10.71
C ARG A 763 -21.58 -10.69 -9.56
N LYS A 764 -22.35 -11.76 -9.63
CA LYS A 764 -23.34 -12.12 -8.62
C LYS A 764 -22.70 -13.06 -7.60
N LYS A 765 -22.47 -12.58 -6.39
CA LYS A 765 -21.71 -13.26 -5.33
C LYS A 765 -22.60 -13.73 -4.16
N ASP A 766 -23.83 -14.15 -4.46
CA ASP A 766 -24.80 -14.54 -3.41
C ASP A 766 -24.50 -15.94 -2.85
N ARG A 767 -24.47 -16.96 -3.71
CA ARG A 767 -24.22 -18.35 -3.33
C ARG A 767 -22.78 -18.79 -3.58
N PHE A 768 -22.15 -18.30 -4.62
CA PHE A 768 -20.77 -18.59 -4.95
C PHE A 768 -20.02 -17.31 -5.30
N ASP A 769 -18.77 -17.27 -4.92
CA ASP A 769 -17.82 -16.21 -5.25
C ASP A 769 -16.59 -16.88 -5.84
N ILE A 770 -16.35 -16.64 -7.12
CA ILE A 770 -15.28 -17.29 -7.88
C ILE A 770 -14.44 -16.21 -8.55
N ALA A 771 -13.14 -16.31 -8.38
CA ALA A 771 -12.18 -15.54 -9.13
C ALA A 771 -11.07 -16.46 -9.68
N ALA A 772 -10.66 -16.22 -10.89
CA ALA A 772 -9.52 -16.91 -11.52
C ALA A 772 -8.66 -15.87 -12.23
N GLY A 773 -7.37 -16.12 -12.33
CA GLY A 773 -6.50 -15.18 -13.02
C GLY A 773 -5.15 -15.77 -13.40
N ILE A 774 -4.42 -14.96 -14.15
CA ILE A 774 -3.05 -15.21 -14.56
C ILE A 774 -2.22 -13.96 -14.30
N ASP A 775 -1.04 -14.11 -13.70
CA ASP A 775 -0.04 -13.05 -13.57
C ASP A 775 1.21 -13.47 -14.34
N LEU A 776 1.76 -12.54 -15.10
CA LEU A 776 2.95 -12.70 -15.94
C LEU A 776 3.99 -11.67 -15.51
N ASP A 777 5.20 -12.10 -15.17
CA ASP A 777 6.32 -11.24 -14.79
C ASP A 777 7.48 -11.48 -15.76
N LEU A 778 7.66 -10.54 -16.69
CA LEU A 778 8.77 -10.53 -17.64
C LEU A 778 9.85 -9.57 -17.15
N ASN A 779 11.03 -10.10 -16.90
CA ASN A 779 12.19 -9.31 -16.48
C ASN A 779 13.29 -9.41 -17.55
N ALA A 780 13.88 -8.29 -17.88
CA ALA A 780 15.03 -8.21 -18.79
C ALA A 780 16.05 -7.25 -18.20
N VAL A 781 17.31 -7.70 -18.15
CA VAL A 781 18.46 -6.88 -17.78
C VAL A 781 19.45 -6.94 -18.94
N SER A 782 19.98 -5.80 -19.33
CA SER A 782 20.99 -5.68 -20.37
C SER A 782 22.13 -4.79 -19.88
N ASN A 783 23.35 -5.18 -20.19
CA ASN A 783 24.59 -4.51 -19.81
C ASN A 783 25.47 -4.27 -21.03
N ASP A 784 26.18 -3.14 -21.10
CA ASP A 784 27.21 -2.91 -22.11
C ASP A 784 28.47 -3.78 -21.87
N PHE A 785 28.61 -4.25 -20.61
CA PHE A 785 29.77 -4.95 -20.09
C PHE A 785 29.88 -6.42 -20.56
N ASN A 786 28.77 -7.17 -20.58
CA ASN A 786 28.76 -8.58 -20.98
C ASN A 786 27.39 -8.95 -21.58
N SER A 787 27.36 -9.10 -22.91
CA SER A 787 26.12 -9.45 -23.62
C SER A 787 25.62 -10.89 -23.35
N ASN A 788 26.46 -11.77 -22.81
CA ASN A 788 26.05 -13.12 -22.41
C ASN A 788 25.07 -13.09 -21.21
N PHE A 789 25.00 -11.98 -20.48
CA PHE A 789 24.06 -11.78 -19.40
C PHE A 789 22.67 -11.33 -19.86
N ASP A 790 22.53 -10.87 -21.11
CA ASP A 790 21.26 -10.39 -21.66
C ASP A 790 20.26 -11.55 -21.77
N SER A 791 19.56 -11.84 -20.67
CA SER A 791 18.61 -12.93 -20.61
C SER A 791 17.29 -12.46 -20.04
N PRO A 792 16.25 -12.37 -20.86
CA PRO A 792 14.90 -12.21 -20.35
C PRO A 792 14.43 -13.51 -19.69
N PHE A 793 13.78 -13.41 -18.54
CA PHE A 793 13.10 -14.53 -17.93
C PHE A 793 11.63 -14.20 -17.65
N LEU A 794 10.79 -15.22 -17.79
CA LEU A 794 9.35 -15.13 -17.62
C LEU A 794 8.91 -16.04 -16.47
N ASN A 795 8.37 -15.44 -15.42
CA ASN A 795 7.61 -16.14 -14.39
C ASN A 795 6.12 -15.98 -14.68
N HIS A 796 5.34 -17.01 -14.42
CA HIS A 796 3.90 -16.92 -14.51
C HIS A 796 3.22 -17.66 -13.38
N SER A 797 2.07 -17.15 -12.99
CA SER A 797 1.21 -17.80 -12.02
C SER A 797 -0.23 -17.85 -12.51
N LEU A 798 -0.90 -18.95 -12.22
CA LEU A 798 -2.35 -19.11 -12.39
C LEU A 798 -2.95 -19.26 -11.00
N TYR A 799 -4.09 -18.62 -10.77
CA TYR A 799 -4.78 -18.78 -9.50
C TYR A 799 -6.27 -18.96 -9.66
N PHE A 800 -6.85 -19.63 -8.69
CA PHE A 800 -8.29 -19.84 -8.56
C PHE A 800 -8.70 -19.68 -7.11
N ASP A 801 -9.61 -18.75 -6.84
CA ASP A 801 -10.25 -18.53 -5.56
C ASP A 801 -11.72 -18.88 -5.67
N GLY A 802 -12.20 -19.85 -4.90
CA GLY A 802 -13.60 -20.30 -4.93
C GLY A 802 -14.22 -20.28 -3.54
N PHE A 803 -15.45 -19.81 -3.45
CA PHE A 803 -16.25 -19.87 -2.24
C PHE A 803 -17.69 -20.22 -2.57
N LEU A 804 -18.24 -21.17 -1.82
CA LEU A 804 -19.59 -21.68 -2.02
C LEU A 804 -20.35 -21.74 -0.69
N THR A 805 -21.56 -21.16 -0.66
CA THR A 805 -22.51 -21.29 0.45
C THR A 805 -23.52 -22.39 0.13
N ILE A 806 -23.58 -23.42 0.97
CA ILE A 806 -24.46 -24.57 0.82
C ILE A 806 -25.48 -24.61 1.94
N GLY A 807 -26.78 -24.46 1.60
CA GLY A 807 -27.86 -24.57 2.58
C GLY A 807 -27.73 -23.64 3.77
N LYS A 808 -28.27 -24.03 4.92
CA LYS A 808 -28.33 -23.19 6.13
C LYS A 808 -26.97 -23.16 6.86
N GLY A 809 -26.12 -22.17 6.54
CA GLY A 809 -24.92 -21.84 7.30
C GLY A 809 -23.65 -22.63 7.00
N TRP A 810 -23.64 -23.54 6.02
CA TRP A 810 -22.43 -24.21 5.56
C TRP A 810 -21.72 -23.39 4.47
N ASN A 811 -20.39 -23.27 4.59
CA ASN A 811 -19.57 -22.59 3.60
C ASN A 811 -18.33 -23.42 3.29
N ILE A 812 -17.99 -23.53 2.01
CA ILE A 812 -16.76 -24.14 1.50
C ILE A 812 -15.95 -23.08 0.79
N GLY A 813 -14.68 -22.94 1.15
CA GLY A 813 -13.70 -22.09 0.48
C GLY A 813 -12.55 -22.92 -0.08
N THR A 814 -12.00 -22.54 -1.21
CA THR A 814 -10.79 -23.10 -1.78
C THR A 814 -9.94 -22.02 -2.43
N LYS A 815 -8.63 -22.18 -2.32
CA LYS A 815 -7.64 -21.36 -3.05
C LYS A 815 -6.64 -22.30 -3.70
N TYR A 816 -6.35 -22.05 -4.95
CA TYR A 816 -5.35 -22.80 -5.71
C TYR A 816 -4.42 -21.83 -6.40
N ASP A 817 -3.12 -22.02 -6.23
CA ASP A 817 -2.07 -21.27 -6.90
C ASP A 817 -1.13 -22.23 -7.63
N TYR A 818 -0.91 -21.97 -8.90
CA TYR A 818 0.12 -22.59 -9.73
C TYR A 818 1.17 -21.53 -10.04
N LYS A 819 2.41 -21.75 -9.66
CA LYS A 819 3.52 -20.81 -9.88
C LYS A 819 4.69 -21.48 -10.57
N THR A 820 5.28 -20.79 -11.56
CA THR A 820 6.47 -21.25 -12.24
C THR A 820 7.61 -20.26 -12.04
N PHE A 821 8.83 -20.79 -11.91
CA PHE A 821 10.07 -20.06 -11.80
C PHE A 821 11.03 -20.61 -12.85
N ASN A 822 11.07 -19.98 -14.02
CA ASN A 822 11.91 -20.41 -15.14
C ASN A 822 13.04 -19.41 -15.37
N ASN A 823 14.27 -19.90 -15.49
CA ASN A 823 15.40 -19.10 -15.90
C ASN A 823 16.37 -20.01 -16.70
N ALA A 824 16.88 -19.53 -17.82
CA ALA A 824 17.75 -20.29 -18.72
C ALA A 824 19.12 -20.70 -18.12
N PHE A 825 19.53 -20.04 -17.03
CA PHE A 825 20.81 -20.28 -16.37
C PHE A 825 20.77 -21.29 -15.22
N PHE A 826 19.58 -21.77 -14.85
CA PHE A 826 19.39 -22.84 -13.87
C PHE A 826 18.73 -24.04 -14.54
N ASP A 827 19.37 -25.21 -14.44
CA ASP A 827 19.04 -26.42 -15.20
C ASP A 827 17.62 -26.95 -15.05
N GLU A 828 16.88 -26.54 -14.00
CA GLU A 828 15.51 -26.98 -13.76
C GLU A 828 14.55 -25.81 -13.53
N GLY A 829 13.47 -25.76 -14.33
CA GLY A 829 12.29 -24.97 -14.01
C GLY A 829 11.66 -25.50 -12.73
N GLN A 830 11.28 -24.58 -11.82
CA GLN A 830 10.58 -24.95 -10.58
C GLN A 830 9.07 -24.66 -10.74
N VAL A 831 8.26 -25.60 -10.31
CA VAL A 831 6.78 -25.49 -10.35
C VAL A 831 6.22 -25.77 -8.96
N LEU A 832 5.30 -24.93 -8.51
CA LEU A 832 4.58 -25.06 -7.24
C LEU A 832 3.07 -25.16 -7.48
N HIS A 833 2.44 -26.11 -6.81
CA HIS A 833 0.99 -26.25 -6.75
C HIS A 833 0.56 -26.12 -5.28
N LEU A 834 -0.09 -25.04 -4.93
CA LEU A 834 -0.57 -24.76 -3.58
C LEU A 834 -2.09 -24.87 -3.57
N LEU A 835 -2.64 -25.65 -2.67
CA LEU A 835 -4.08 -25.84 -2.54
C LEU A 835 -4.49 -25.68 -1.07
N ASP A 836 -5.34 -24.69 -0.80
CA ASP A 836 -5.95 -24.46 0.49
C ASP A 836 -7.46 -24.78 0.41
N ALA A 837 -8.01 -25.31 1.49
CA ALA A 837 -9.44 -25.53 1.62
C ALA A 837 -9.95 -25.13 3.01
N THR A 838 -11.18 -24.63 3.04
CA THR A 838 -11.86 -24.24 4.28
C THR A 838 -13.28 -24.75 4.26
N LEU A 839 -13.69 -25.37 5.35
CA LEU A 839 -15.09 -25.74 5.60
C LEU A 839 -15.54 -25.05 6.89
N SER A 840 -16.66 -24.32 6.85
CA SER A 840 -17.19 -23.66 8.03
C SER A 840 -18.70 -23.78 8.15
N LYS A 841 -19.17 -23.68 9.40
CA LYS A 841 -20.60 -23.68 9.74
C LYS A 841 -20.89 -22.65 10.83
N SER A 842 -21.96 -21.89 10.62
CA SER A 842 -22.44 -20.91 11.58
C SER A 842 -23.56 -21.48 12.46
N PHE A 843 -23.57 -21.12 13.73
CA PHE A 843 -24.50 -21.51 14.79
C PHE A 843 -24.95 -20.29 15.56
N LEU A 844 -25.94 -20.46 16.47
CA LEU A 844 -26.45 -19.46 17.41
C LEU A 844 -26.82 -18.15 16.69
N GLU A 845 -27.68 -18.23 15.71
CA GLU A 845 -28.08 -17.06 14.90
C GLU A 845 -26.86 -16.31 14.32
N ASN A 846 -25.88 -17.09 13.84
CA ASN A 846 -24.62 -16.61 13.27
C ASN A 846 -23.64 -15.95 14.27
N LYS A 847 -23.84 -16.07 15.59
CA LYS A 847 -22.88 -15.57 16.58
C LYS A 847 -21.64 -16.45 16.73
N LEU A 848 -21.76 -17.74 16.49
CA LEU A 848 -20.66 -18.69 16.57
C LEU A 848 -20.41 -19.31 15.18
N THR A 849 -19.18 -19.27 14.68
CA THR A 849 -18.76 -19.97 13.47
C THR A 849 -17.64 -20.95 13.83
N VAL A 850 -17.84 -22.22 13.49
CA VAL A 850 -16.79 -23.24 13.61
C VAL A 850 -16.24 -23.49 12.21
N LYS A 851 -14.91 -23.57 12.08
CA LYS A 851 -14.24 -23.77 10.80
C LYS A 851 -13.10 -24.80 10.89
N VAL A 852 -12.91 -25.54 9.82
CA VAL A 852 -11.74 -26.35 9.56
C VAL A 852 -11.02 -25.74 8.35
N THR A 853 -9.75 -25.44 8.48
CA THR A 853 -8.92 -24.92 7.40
C THR A 853 -7.75 -25.87 7.18
N ALA A 854 -7.54 -26.29 5.96
CA ALA A 854 -6.37 -27.05 5.54
C ALA A 854 -5.54 -26.17 4.60
N HIS A 855 -4.28 -25.97 4.96
CA HIS A 855 -3.31 -25.24 4.18
C HIS A 855 -2.36 -26.22 3.48
N ASP A 856 -2.00 -25.89 2.24
CA ASP A 856 -1.11 -26.67 1.38
C ASP A 856 -1.45 -28.19 1.38
N LEU A 857 -2.68 -28.53 1.01
CA LEU A 857 -3.15 -29.92 0.94
C LEU A 857 -2.25 -30.83 0.08
N LEU A 858 -1.61 -30.27 -0.93
CA LEU A 858 -0.72 -31.00 -1.83
C LEU A 858 0.70 -31.18 -1.26
N ASN A 859 1.01 -30.51 -0.15
CA ASN A 859 2.32 -30.54 0.53
C ASN A 859 3.48 -30.16 -0.41
N GLN A 860 3.27 -29.11 -1.20
CA GLN A 860 4.24 -28.62 -2.19
C GLN A 860 4.76 -27.22 -1.86
N ASN A 861 4.38 -26.64 -0.74
CA ASN A 861 4.85 -25.32 -0.34
C ASN A 861 6.36 -25.39 0.00
N ARG A 862 7.18 -25.10 -0.98
CA ARG A 862 8.64 -24.98 -0.87
C ARG A 862 8.98 -23.53 -1.11
N GLY A 863 9.70 -22.91 -0.18
CA GLY A 863 10.16 -21.55 -0.34
C GLY A 863 11.16 -21.47 -1.50
N ILE A 864 10.75 -20.87 -2.62
CA ILE A 864 11.59 -20.70 -3.80
C ILE A 864 11.46 -19.27 -4.30
N SER A 865 12.59 -18.65 -4.62
CA SER A 865 12.66 -17.34 -5.23
C SER A 865 13.80 -17.29 -6.27
N ARG A 866 13.52 -16.74 -7.46
CA ARG A 866 14.53 -16.48 -8.50
C ARG A 866 14.55 -15.01 -8.83
N THR A 867 15.72 -14.39 -8.77
CA THR A 867 15.91 -12.96 -9.01
C THR A 867 17.11 -12.67 -9.87
N GLY A 868 17.02 -11.61 -10.69
CA GLY A 868 18.13 -11.07 -11.45
C GLY A 868 18.58 -9.73 -10.88
N GLY A 869 19.87 -9.56 -10.69
CA GLY A 869 20.53 -8.32 -10.36
C GLY A 869 21.23 -7.68 -11.55
N ILE A 870 22.16 -6.74 -11.32
CA ILE A 870 22.89 -6.01 -12.36
C ILE A 870 23.74 -6.96 -13.20
N ASN A 871 24.47 -7.87 -12.55
CA ASN A 871 25.34 -8.87 -13.18
C ASN A 871 25.27 -10.21 -12.43
N THR A 872 24.18 -10.47 -11.72
CA THR A 872 24.02 -11.66 -10.86
C THR A 872 22.62 -12.22 -11.01
N LEU A 873 22.51 -13.53 -11.18
CA LEU A 873 21.28 -14.29 -11.11
C LEU A 873 21.31 -15.16 -9.87
N THR A 874 20.23 -15.16 -9.09
CA THR A 874 20.16 -15.91 -7.82
C THR A 874 18.92 -16.81 -7.78
N ASP A 875 19.14 -18.09 -7.49
CA ASP A 875 18.11 -19.07 -7.09
C ASP A 875 18.18 -19.27 -5.59
N THR A 876 17.09 -19.04 -4.87
CA THR A 876 17.03 -19.13 -3.42
C THR A 876 15.97 -20.15 -3.01
N ARG A 877 16.33 -21.00 -2.08
CA ARG A 877 15.42 -21.92 -1.36
C ARG A 877 15.43 -21.56 0.10
N PHE A 878 14.27 -21.59 0.73
CA PHE A 878 14.12 -21.21 2.13
C PHE A 878 13.00 -21.99 2.81
N THR A 879 13.10 -22.12 4.13
CA THR A 879 12.05 -22.72 4.95
C THR A 879 10.79 -21.86 4.90
N THR A 880 9.66 -22.50 4.74
CA THR A 880 8.32 -21.90 4.83
C THR A 880 7.36 -22.86 5.51
N LEU A 881 6.15 -22.39 5.81
CA LEU A 881 5.11 -23.25 6.41
C LEU A 881 4.67 -24.33 5.41
N GLY A 882 4.83 -25.59 5.81
CA GLY A 882 4.30 -26.74 5.07
C GLY A 882 2.81 -26.97 5.31
N ARG A 883 2.34 -28.18 5.01
CA ARG A 883 0.93 -28.57 5.19
C ARG A 883 0.52 -28.63 6.66
N TYR A 884 -0.58 -27.95 6.98
CA TYR A 884 -1.23 -28.06 8.30
C TYR A 884 -2.76 -28.00 8.19
N ILE A 885 -3.43 -28.52 9.22
CA ILE A 885 -4.90 -28.47 9.34
C ILE A 885 -5.22 -27.82 10.68
N MET A 886 -6.12 -26.83 10.67
CA MET A 886 -6.56 -26.12 11.86
C MET A 886 -8.07 -26.29 12.07
N LEU A 887 -8.47 -26.49 13.33
CA LEU A 887 -9.83 -26.34 13.81
C LEU A 887 -9.95 -24.98 14.52
N GLY A 888 -10.98 -24.23 14.20
CA GLY A 888 -11.17 -22.91 14.78
C GLY A 888 -12.62 -22.60 15.13
N ALA A 889 -12.78 -21.69 16.08
CA ALA A 889 -14.05 -21.12 16.48
C ALA A 889 -13.97 -19.59 16.49
N SER A 890 -14.99 -18.95 15.95
CA SER A 890 -15.14 -17.50 15.86
C SER A 890 -16.42 -17.10 16.59
N TYR A 891 -16.32 -16.27 17.62
CA TYR A 891 -17.46 -15.79 18.39
C TYR A 891 -17.59 -14.27 18.31
N ARG A 892 -18.80 -13.81 17.99
CA ARG A 892 -19.14 -12.40 17.91
C ARG A 892 -19.65 -11.88 19.22
N ILE A 893 -19.11 -10.74 19.63
CA ILE A 893 -19.53 -9.97 20.78
C ILE A 893 -20.30 -8.76 20.25
N GLY A 894 -21.58 -8.68 20.55
CA GLY A 894 -22.41 -7.51 20.19
C GLY A 894 -23.42 -7.27 21.30
N ILE A 895 -23.47 -6.07 21.87
CA ILE A 895 -24.52 -5.60 22.75
C ILE A 895 -25.28 -4.53 21.96
N ALA A 896 -26.16 -4.97 21.06
CA ALA A 896 -27.22 -4.10 20.58
C ALA A 896 -28.18 -3.89 21.76
N LYS A 897 -28.25 -2.69 22.31
CA LYS A 897 -29.40 -2.33 23.12
C LYS A 897 -30.65 -2.33 22.21
N LYS A 898 -31.48 -3.38 22.30
CA LYS A 898 -32.85 -3.26 21.82
C LYS A 898 -33.45 -2.02 22.51
N ARG A 899 -33.74 -0.98 21.77
CA ARG A 899 -34.68 0.02 22.20
C ARG A 899 -36.03 -0.71 22.28
N ASP A 900 -36.52 -0.98 23.46
CA ASP A 900 -37.94 -1.20 23.69
C ASP A 900 -38.64 0.07 23.21
N ILE A 901 -39.21 0.04 22.05
CA ILE A 901 -40.19 1.03 21.60
C ILE A 901 -41.43 0.72 22.44
N THR A 902 -41.53 1.30 23.62
CA THR A 902 -42.80 1.45 24.31
C THR A 902 -43.66 2.38 23.45
N ILE A 903 -44.54 1.77 22.67
CA ILE A 903 -45.66 2.48 22.08
C ILE A 903 -46.52 2.87 23.29
N GLU A 904 -46.42 4.10 23.75
CA GLU A 904 -47.48 4.69 24.59
C GLU A 904 -48.74 4.75 23.72
N GLU A 905 -49.63 3.76 23.92
CA GLU A 905 -51.02 3.92 23.52
C GLU A 905 -51.58 5.13 24.23
N GLY A 906 -51.66 6.26 23.51
CA GLY A 906 -52.40 7.42 23.95
C GLY A 906 -53.87 7.00 24.16
N ARG A 907 -54.30 6.94 25.43
CA ARG A 907 -55.70 6.99 25.81
C ARG A 907 -56.14 8.45 25.73
N ASP A 908 -57.30 8.59 25.05
CA ASP A 908 -58.29 9.68 24.97
C ASP A 908 -58.08 10.71 23.87
#